data_62c66c5ba36c77a05bf1f81f3d7a3e0e
#
_entry.id   62c66c5ba36c77a05bf1f81f3d7a3e0e
#
_cell.length_a   1.000
_cell.length_b   1.000
_cell.length_c   1.000
_cell.angle_alpha   90.00
_cell.angle_beta   90.00
_cell.angle_gamma   90.00
#
_symmetry.space_group_name_H-M   'P 1'
#
loop_
_entity.id
_entity.type
_entity.pdbx_description
1 polymer ?
#
loop_
_entity_poly.entity_id
_entity_poly.type
_entity_poly.pdbx_seq_one_letter_code
_entity_poly.pdbx_strand_id
1 'polypeptide(L)'
;MLSKENGFALPININSPELKKYIFTFIALLAALFIIYSNSFHGNWHFDDFGNIVNNPRTQIKSFSWLEIKHSVYDINQNRLWRPLPVLSFALNYKLGGMDVFGFHVVNFIIHYLTCVFLFLFIYNTLKLPRLKDQYENIAYPVALLATFFWALNPVWITCVTYIVQRYTSMAGLFYIMSMYFYLKGRTSARISKTQTSSILFFILCITSGLAAMLSKENAAMLPVSILLFDLFLIEGITKQNILKYARIAILPLLLILIIGFIYTSGFSNFFGFHGLSAGYKLRGFTMTQRLLTEPRVILFYLSLLFYPVSSRLTFLYDFEVSRSLMQPWTTIPSILSILLIISFAFYIARKRPLISFCLIFFFLNHIIEGSIFNLELIYDYRNYLPSMLLFVPFAEFIIYAVDYFSYKKLIQIIVALGIAIILFGLGDITYSRNKIFSDDFLLWFDNIDKSPQLSRPHTMAGSIYCNYNEKEKGLQEYKKAITLNNFGGSNISLSIQEYNLGLFYFTEMRDDLAMDYFIKSSKTNPGHIPNYIYMAKIKLRHNQIKEAGQIIENKFKKQPDNSMLLELYSFILLKDGKIDAAKNFAEKSLAKDSDSLFALEIMAEVCRLKNNYARAIYYWKSVREVAPQNAYANLALIELYGKIKNAKMLNQEIRLLLYLQGSSTLKEYIQQLNKDEKLLIYVPEIENYLFIAGKCSYMN
;
A
#
# COMPACT_ATOMS: atom_id res chain seq x y z
N MET A 1 41.16 -5.68 -47.73
CA MET A 1 40.36 -4.48 -47.81
C MET A 1 38.99 -4.81 -47.24
N LEU A 2 38.78 -4.83 -46.03
CA LEU A 2 38.63 -3.90 -44.90
C LEU A 2 37.32 -3.15 -44.89
N SER A 3 36.66 -3.30 -43.79
CA SER A 3 35.55 -2.54 -43.20
C SER A 3 34.17 -2.70 -43.81
N LYS A 4 33.39 -3.62 -43.23
CA LYS A 4 31.95 -3.43 -43.09
C LYS A 4 31.69 -3.24 -41.60
N GLU A 5 31.53 -1.98 -41.23
CA GLU A 5 30.94 -1.57 -39.97
C GLU A 5 29.49 -2.10 -39.91
N ASN A 6 29.24 -3.05 -39.06
CA ASN A 6 27.88 -3.49 -38.69
C ASN A 6 27.34 -2.48 -37.67
N GLY A 7 26.85 -1.33 -38.14
CA GLY A 7 25.99 -0.46 -37.38
C GLY A 7 24.64 -1.16 -37.07
N PHE A 8 24.34 -1.38 -35.81
CA PHE A 8 23.03 -1.79 -35.32
C PHE A 8 22.05 -0.60 -35.44
N ALA A 9 21.70 -0.26 -36.68
CA ALA A 9 20.53 0.59 -36.92
C ALA A 9 19.40 -0.33 -37.39
N LEU A 10 18.48 -0.64 -36.52
CA LEU A 10 17.16 -1.12 -36.92
C LEU A 10 16.54 -0.01 -37.79
N PRO A 11 16.26 -0.20 -39.06
CA PRO A 11 15.56 0.81 -39.88
C PRO A 11 14.10 0.81 -39.38
N ILE A 12 13.81 1.69 -38.41
CA ILE A 12 12.45 1.99 -38.00
C ILE A 12 11.84 2.80 -39.14
N ASN A 13 11.09 2.13 -40.00
CA ASN A 13 10.34 2.84 -41.02
C ASN A 13 9.16 3.57 -40.35
N ILE A 14 9.36 4.84 -40.02
CA ILE A 14 8.38 5.71 -39.36
C ILE A 14 7.04 5.78 -40.10
N ASN A 15 7.03 5.48 -41.37
CA ASN A 15 5.82 5.49 -42.21
C ASN A 15 5.08 4.14 -42.24
N SER A 16 5.56 3.10 -41.54
CA SER A 16 4.88 1.84 -41.53
C SER A 16 3.48 1.94 -40.91
N PRO A 17 2.41 1.34 -41.51
CA PRO A 17 1.05 1.38 -40.97
C PRO A 17 0.98 0.82 -39.54
N GLU A 18 1.79 -0.16 -39.23
CA GLU A 18 1.88 -0.76 -37.89
C GLU A 18 2.41 0.22 -36.86
N LEU A 19 3.48 0.96 -37.16
CA LEU A 19 4.03 1.94 -36.23
C LEU A 19 3.03 3.08 -35.96
N LYS A 20 2.28 3.52 -36.97
CA LYS A 20 1.23 4.53 -36.82
C LYS A 20 0.13 4.05 -35.84
N LYS A 21 -0.28 2.76 -35.92
CA LYS A 21 -1.23 2.16 -34.98
C LYS A 21 -0.70 2.19 -33.53
N TYR A 22 0.57 1.83 -33.30
CA TYR A 22 1.17 1.89 -31.98
C TYR A 22 1.24 3.32 -31.43
N ILE A 23 1.75 4.26 -32.22
CA ILE A 23 1.85 5.67 -31.82
C ILE A 23 0.48 6.23 -31.45
N PHE A 24 -0.52 6.02 -32.32
CA PHE A 24 -1.89 6.46 -32.06
C PHE A 24 -2.44 5.88 -30.77
N THR A 25 -2.30 4.56 -30.57
CA THR A 25 -2.79 3.88 -29.38
C THR A 25 -2.13 4.41 -28.11
N PHE A 26 -0.80 4.62 -28.12
CA PHE A 26 -0.06 5.08 -26.94
C PHE A 26 -0.42 6.51 -26.58
N ILE A 27 -0.56 7.39 -27.57
CA ILE A 27 -0.99 8.78 -27.36
C ILE A 27 -2.45 8.81 -26.87
N ALA A 28 -3.34 8.04 -27.46
CA ALA A 28 -4.74 7.99 -27.07
C ALA A 28 -4.93 7.46 -25.64
N LEU A 29 -4.20 6.41 -25.25
CA LEU A 29 -4.18 5.90 -23.89
C LEU A 29 -3.63 6.94 -22.91
N LEU A 30 -2.50 7.58 -23.25
CA LEU A 30 -1.90 8.60 -22.39
C LEU A 30 -2.87 9.76 -22.16
N ALA A 31 -3.48 10.28 -23.25
CA ALA A 31 -4.42 11.39 -23.16
C ALA A 31 -5.66 11.04 -22.34
N ALA A 32 -6.27 9.87 -22.59
CA ALA A 32 -7.45 9.43 -21.87
C ALA A 32 -7.15 9.24 -20.37
N LEU A 33 -6.06 8.55 -20.03
CA LEU A 33 -5.66 8.34 -18.63
C LEU A 33 -5.28 9.65 -17.95
N PHE A 34 -4.56 10.55 -18.63
CA PHE A 34 -4.19 11.84 -18.07
C PHE A 34 -5.43 12.67 -17.72
N ILE A 35 -6.45 12.69 -18.59
CA ILE A 35 -7.71 13.39 -18.32
C ILE A 35 -8.39 12.84 -17.08
N ILE A 36 -8.58 11.52 -16.99
CA ILE A 36 -9.35 10.91 -15.90
C ILE A 36 -8.63 10.87 -14.54
N TYR A 37 -7.28 10.93 -14.53
CA TYR A 37 -6.47 10.98 -13.31
C TYR A 37 -5.89 12.36 -13.01
N SER A 38 -6.18 13.41 -13.82
CA SER A 38 -5.61 14.75 -13.67
C SER A 38 -5.86 15.37 -12.28
N ASN A 39 -6.97 15.03 -11.66
CA ASN A 39 -7.39 15.52 -10.34
C ASN A 39 -6.86 14.68 -9.17
N SER A 40 -6.11 13.60 -9.41
CA SER A 40 -5.57 12.74 -8.35
C SER A 40 -4.15 13.10 -7.90
N PHE A 41 -3.42 13.92 -8.68
CA PHE A 41 -2.00 14.18 -8.43
C PHE A 41 -1.69 14.92 -7.11
N HIS A 42 -2.66 15.61 -6.54
CA HIS A 42 -2.55 16.31 -5.25
C HIS A 42 -3.46 15.70 -4.17
N GLY A 43 -3.88 14.44 -4.35
CA GLY A 43 -4.64 13.71 -3.34
C GLY A 43 -3.81 13.42 -2.09
N ASN A 44 -4.49 13.29 -0.94
CA ASN A 44 -3.85 13.08 0.35
C ASN A 44 -3.29 11.65 0.54
N TRP A 45 -2.51 11.48 1.60
CA TRP A 45 -2.16 10.17 2.15
C TRP A 45 -3.37 9.51 2.80
N HIS A 46 -3.57 8.21 2.59
CA HIS A 46 -4.70 7.48 3.13
C HIS A 46 -4.28 6.23 3.88
N PHE A 47 -4.94 5.96 5.00
CA PHE A 47 -4.96 4.69 5.72
C PHE A 47 -3.60 3.96 5.79
N ASP A 48 -3.37 2.91 4.95
CA ASP A 48 -2.13 2.14 4.97
C ASP A 48 -0.91 2.92 4.44
N ASP A 49 -1.10 4.06 3.77
CA ASP A 49 0.01 4.94 3.36
C ASP A 49 0.79 5.42 4.57
N PHE A 50 0.10 5.74 5.67
CA PHE A 50 0.76 6.20 6.90
C PHE A 50 1.71 5.14 7.47
N GLY A 51 1.26 3.88 7.60
CA GLY A 51 2.08 2.82 8.17
C GLY A 51 3.18 2.31 7.26
N ASN A 52 2.96 2.33 5.94
CA ASN A 52 3.90 1.74 4.99
C ASN A 52 4.85 2.75 4.34
N ILE A 53 4.49 4.05 4.33
CA ILE A 53 5.26 5.10 3.65
C ILE A 53 5.59 6.23 4.62
N VAL A 54 4.58 6.96 5.12
CA VAL A 54 4.77 8.21 5.87
C VAL A 54 5.51 7.99 7.18
N ASN A 55 5.14 6.98 7.95
CA ASN A 55 5.75 6.63 9.24
C ASN A 55 6.77 5.49 9.15
N ASN A 56 7.19 5.12 7.93
CA ASN A 56 8.12 4.03 7.72
C ASN A 56 9.53 4.57 7.44
N PRO A 57 10.48 4.44 8.38
CA PRO A 57 11.86 4.94 8.18
C PRO A 57 12.56 4.34 6.96
N ARG A 58 12.17 3.14 6.53
CA ARG A 58 12.74 2.46 5.36
C ARG A 58 12.48 3.19 4.05
N THR A 59 11.44 4.01 3.98
CA THR A 59 11.11 4.82 2.79
C THR A 59 11.72 6.21 2.81
N GLN A 60 12.37 6.61 3.91
CA GLN A 60 12.89 7.97 4.11
C GLN A 60 14.41 8.03 3.98
N ILE A 61 14.95 7.58 2.85
CA ILE A 61 16.40 7.59 2.60
C ILE A 61 16.93 9.02 2.41
N LYS A 62 18.07 9.31 3.04
CA LYS A 62 18.73 10.63 2.98
C LYS A 62 19.79 10.71 1.88
N SER A 63 20.35 9.57 1.47
CA SER A 63 21.39 9.48 0.44
C SER A 63 21.21 8.25 -0.45
N PHE A 64 21.87 8.23 -1.61
CA PHE A 64 21.93 7.03 -2.47
C PHE A 64 23.04 6.07 -2.07
N SER A 65 23.44 6.04 -0.80
CA SER A 65 24.43 5.08 -0.32
C SER A 65 23.89 3.65 -0.37
N TRP A 66 24.78 2.70 -0.65
CA TRP A 66 24.42 1.28 -0.65
C TRP A 66 23.81 0.83 0.69
N LEU A 67 24.27 1.40 1.79
CA LEU A 67 23.77 1.08 3.12
C LEU A 67 22.30 1.48 3.27
N GLU A 68 21.93 2.72 2.90
CA GLU A 68 20.54 3.19 2.96
C GLU A 68 19.61 2.44 2.01
N ILE A 69 20.07 2.14 0.78
CA ILE A 69 19.33 1.31 -0.17
C ILE A 69 19.08 -0.09 0.43
N LYS A 70 20.09 -0.71 1.02
CA LYS A 70 19.95 -2.00 1.69
C LYS A 70 18.95 -1.93 2.85
N HIS A 71 19.02 -0.91 3.69
CA HIS A 71 18.07 -0.68 4.78
C HIS A 71 16.63 -0.47 4.29
N SER A 72 16.47 0.19 3.15
CA SER A 72 15.16 0.38 2.54
C SER A 72 14.50 -0.94 2.15
N VAL A 73 15.22 -1.84 1.48
CA VAL A 73 14.64 -3.09 0.93
C VAL A 73 14.56 -4.23 1.94
N TYR A 74 15.37 -4.19 3.00
CA TYR A 74 15.46 -5.25 4.00
C TYR A 74 14.79 -4.85 5.31
N ASP A 75 13.78 -5.61 5.73
CA ASP A 75 13.10 -5.41 7.00
C ASP A 75 13.90 -6.07 8.15
N ILE A 76 14.64 -5.26 8.89
CA ILE A 76 15.49 -5.72 10.00
C ILE A 76 14.61 -6.34 11.10
N ASN A 77 13.43 -5.79 11.38
CA ASN A 77 12.54 -6.26 12.45
C ASN A 77 11.97 -7.65 12.15
N GLN A 78 11.72 -7.95 10.86
CA GLN A 78 11.19 -9.22 10.40
C GLN A 78 12.26 -10.13 9.81
N ASN A 79 13.51 -9.66 9.74
CA ASN A 79 14.65 -10.38 9.17
C ASN A 79 14.39 -10.92 7.76
N ARG A 80 13.72 -10.12 6.90
CA ARG A 80 13.33 -10.54 5.54
C ARG A 80 13.25 -9.40 4.54
N LEU A 81 13.31 -9.75 3.27
CA LEU A 81 12.92 -8.87 2.18
C LEU A 81 11.39 -8.77 2.14
N TRP A 82 10.85 -7.56 2.29
CA TRP A 82 9.41 -7.34 2.22
C TRP A 82 9.09 -6.38 1.09
N ARG A 83 8.58 -6.92 -0.03
CA ARG A 83 8.20 -6.17 -1.23
C ARG A 83 9.26 -5.13 -1.64
N PRO A 84 10.50 -5.55 -1.88
CA PRO A 84 11.65 -4.64 -1.96
C PRO A 84 11.55 -3.61 -3.09
N LEU A 85 10.98 -3.94 -4.26
CA LEU A 85 10.90 -3.01 -5.38
C LEU A 85 9.95 -1.84 -5.15
N PRO A 86 8.70 -2.01 -4.71
CA PRO A 86 7.85 -0.88 -4.36
C PRO A 86 8.41 -0.04 -3.21
N VAL A 87 8.95 -0.68 -2.15
CA VAL A 87 9.54 0.06 -1.03
C VAL A 87 10.72 0.91 -1.50
N LEU A 88 11.61 0.35 -2.33
CA LEU A 88 12.68 1.12 -2.96
C LEU A 88 12.14 2.26 -3.81
N SER A 89 11.07 2.03 -4.57
CA SER A 89 10.46 3.08 -5.39
C SER A 89 9.87 4.23 -4.56
N PHE A 90 9.31 3.92 -3.36
CA PHE A 90 8.88 4.94 -2.41
C PHE A 90 10.06 5.71 -1.82
N ALA A 91 11.15 5.01 -1.47
CA ALA A 91 12.36 5.62 -0.97
C ALA A 91 13.00 6.57 -2.00
N LEU A 92 12.99 6.18 -3.29
CA LEU A 92 13.44 7.05 -4.38
C LEU A 92 12.54 8.28 -4.55
N ASN A 93 11.20 8.12 -4.47
CA ASN A 93 10.27 9.25 -4.47
C ASN A 93 10.57 10.22 -3.33
N TYR A 94 10.73 9.70 -2.10
CA TYR A 94 11.06 10.51 -0.93
C TYR A 94 12.38 11.27 -1.12
N LYS A 95 13.42 10.61 -1.63
CA LYS A 95 14.72 11.25 -1.87
C LYS A 95 14.65 12.38 -2.88
N LEU A 96 13.75 12.30 -3.87
CA LEU A 96 13.61 13.31 -4.92
C LEU A 96 12.69 14.46 -4.54
N GLY A 97 11.61 14.20 -3.81
CA GLY A 97 10.56 15.18 -3.53
C GLY A 97 10.11 15.27 -2.06
N GLY A 98 10.80 14.58 -1.11
CA GLY A 98 10.35 14.52 0.28
C GLY A 98 8.99 13.80 0.39
N MET A 99 8.12 14.33 1.24
CA MET A 99 6.75 13.81 1.44
C MET A 99 5.71 14.49 0.53
N ASP A 100 6.14 15.20 -0.52
CA ASP A 100 5.18 15.74 -1.50
C ASP A 100 4.49 14.60 -2.25
N VAL A 101 3.18 14.49 -2.08
CA VAL A 101 2.33 13.46 -2.66
C VAL A 101 2.36 13.43 -4.19
N PHE A 102 2.60 14.59 -4.83
CA PHE A 102 2.61 14.73 -6.28
C PHE A 102 3.53 13.73 -6.96
N GLY A 103 4.79 13.63 -6.49
CA GLY A 103 5.78 12.71 -7.06
C GLY A 103 5.36 11.24 -6.93
N PHE A 104 4.67 10.88 -5.85
CA PHE A 104 4.18 9.51 -5.64
C PHE A 104 3.02 9.17 -6.59
N HIS A 105 2.08 10.08 -6.78
CA HIS A 105 0.98 9.90 -7.73
C HIS A 105 1.45 9.83 -9.18
N VAL A 106 2.41 10.68 -9.57
CA VAL A 106 3.00 10.64 -10.92
C VAL A 106 3.61 9.27 -11.23
N VAL A 107 4.35 8.68 -10.29
CA VAL A 107 4.93 7.35 -10.49
C VAL A 107 3.85 6.28 -10.61
N ASN A 108 2.80 6.31 -9.77
CA ASN A 108 1.68 5.38 -9.88
C ASN A 108 0.95 5.49 -11.22
N PHE A 109 0.72 6.72 -11.68
CA PHE A 109 0.15 7.01 -12.99
C PHE A 109 0.99 6.43 -14.13
N ILE A 110 2.31 6.65 -14.12
CA ILE A 110 3.23 6.10 -15.11
C ILE A 110 3.19 4.57 -15.12
N ILE A 111 3.17 3.93 -13.95
CA ILE A 111 3.06 2.48 -13.83
C ILE A 111 1.76 1.99 -14.48
N HIS A 112 0.63 2.64 -14.21
CA HIS A 112 -0.66 2.27 -14.80
C HIS A 112 -0.68 2.47 -16.32
N TYR A 113 -0.16 3.59 -16.80
CA TYR A 113 -0.02 3.86 -18.24
C TYR A 113 0.84 2.79 -18.93
N LEU A 114 2.01 2.46 -18.38
CA LEU A 114 2.87 1.42 -18.93
C LEU A 114 2.20 0.04 -18.89
N THR A 115 1.42 -0.25 -17.85
CA THR A 115 0.62 -1.48 -17.78
C THR A 115 -0.35 -1.55 -18.95
N CYS A 116 -1.06 -0.46 -19.26
CA CYS A 116 -1.98 -0.39 -20.41
C CYS A 116 -1.25 -0.57 -21.76
N VAL A 117 -0.08 0.03 -21.91
CA VAL A 117 0.77 -0.13 -23.10
C VAL A 117 1.16 -1.59 -23.30
N PHE A 118 1.70 -2.25 -22.25
CA PHE A 118 2.10 -3.66 -22.36
C PHE A 118 0.90 -4.60 -22.49
N LEU A 119 -0.23 -4.28 -21.89
CA LEU A 119 -1.47 -5.03 -22.05
C LEU A 119 -1.94 -4.98 -23.52
N PHE A 120 -1.99 -3.78 -24.12
CA PHE A 120 -2.30 -3.67 -25.55
C PHE A 120 -1.33 -4.45 -26.41
N LEU A 121 -0.03 -4.30 -26.19
CA LEU A 121 1.00 -5.02 -26.96
C LEU A 121 0.86 -6.53 -26.80
N PHE A 122 0.57 -7.03 -25.61
CA PHE A 122 0.38 -8.43 -25.35
C PHE A 122 -0.86 -8.98 -26.08
N ILE A 123 -2.02 -8.31 -25.93
CA ILE A 123 -3.27 -8.74 -26.59
C ILE A 123 -3.11 -8.71 -28.12
N TYR A 124 -2.61 -7.58 -28.66
CA TYR A 124 -2.47 -7.42 -30.11
C TYR A 124 -1.55 -8.47 -30.74
N ASN A 125 -0.40 -8.74 -30.11
CA ASN A 125 0.51 -9.78 -30.62
C ASN A 125 -0.01 -11.19 -30.38
N THR A 126 -0.79 -11.42 -29.33
CA THR A 126 -1.45 -12.71 -29.06
C THR A 126 -2.46 -13.04 -30.18
N LEU A 127 -3.29 -12.07 -30.57
CA LEU A 127 -4.28 -12.25 -31.63
C LEU A 127 -3.65 -12.52 -33.01
N LYS A 128 -2.39 -12.16 -33.21
CA LYS A 128 -1.59 -12.44 -34.42
C LYS A 128 -0.82 -13.78 -34.37
N LEU A 129 -0.96 -14.58 -33.34
CA LEU A 129 -0.33 -15.90 -33.28
C LEU A 129 -0.80 -16.76 -34.44
N PRO A 130 0.06 -17.61 -35.05
CA PRO A 130 -0.28 -18.46 -36.20
C PRO A 130 -1.55 -19.30 -35.99
N ARG A 131 -1.78 -19.77 -34.76
CA ARG A 131 -2.95 -20.53 -34.38
C ARG A 131 -4.26 -19.74 -34.35
N LEU A 132 -4.17 -18.44 -34.14
CA LEU A 132 -5.30 -17.52 -34.02
C LEU A 132 -5.48 -16.64 -35.26
N LYS A 133 -4.46 -16.62 -36.15
CA LYS A 133 -4.36 -15.68 -37.27
C LYS A 133 -5.59 -15.71 -38.16
N ASP A 134 -6.01 -16.90 -38.61
CA ASP A 134 -7.15 -17.06 -39.54
C ASP A 134 -8.46 -16.48 -38.98
N GLN A 135 -8.62 -16.48 -37.64
CA GLN A 135 -9.82 -16.00 -36.99
C GLN A 135 -9.73 -14.49 -36.59
N TYR A 136 -8.53 -13.99 -36.25
CA TYR A 136 -8.40 -12.69 -35.60
C TYR A 136 -7.57 -11.67 -36.37
N GLU A 137 -6.85 -12.02 -37.45
CA GLU A 137 -5.89 -11.10 -38.10
C GLU A 137 -6.50 -9.75 -38.45
N ASN A 138 -7.70 -9.75 -39.04
CA ASN A 138 -8.38 -8.52 -39.49
C ASN A 138 -8.94 -7.68 -38.33
N ILE A 139 -9.27 -8.31 -37.22
CA ILE A 139 -9.89 -7.67 -36.05
C ILE A 139 -8.92 -7.52 -34.87
N ALA A 140 -7.66 -7.96 -35.01
CA ALA A 140 -6.68 -7.96 -33.90
C ALA A 140 -6.48 -6.58 -33.30
N TYR A 141 -6.36 -5.54 -34.14
CA TYR A 141 -6.15 -4.17 -33.68
C TYR A 141 -7.36 -3.60 -32.93
N PRO A 142 -8.57 -3.58 -33.50
CA PRO A 142 -9.74 -3.01 -32.81
C PRO A 142 -10.10 -3.82 -31.55
N VAL A 143 -9.95 -5.12 -31.51
CA VAL A 143 -10.16 -5.96 -30.30
C VAL A 143 -9.16 -5.60 -29.21
N ALA A 144 -7.86 -5.52 -29.55
CA ALA A 144 -6.82 -5.17 -28.58
C ALA A 144 -7.00 -3.77 -28.04
N LEU A 145 -7.32 -2.80 -28.91
CA LEU A 145 -7.58 -1.43 -28.53
C LEU A 145 -8.77 -1.33 -27.57
N LEU A 146 -9.91 -1.89 -27.96
CA LEU A 146 -11.15 -1.81 -27.19
C LEU A 146 -11.03 -2.52 -25.83
N ALA A 147 -10.46 -3.74 -25.80
CA ALA A 147 -10.23 -4.46 -24.56
C ALA A 147 -9.34 -3.69 -23.59
N THR A 148 -8.27 -3.07 -24.13
CA THR A 148 -7.36 -2.26 -23.32
C THR A 148 -8.06 -1.00 -22.78
N PHE A 149 -8.87 -0.31 -23.56
CA PHE A 149 -9.61 0.86 -23.07
C PHE A 149 -10.66 0.51 -22.03
N PHE A 150 -11.41 -0.58 -22.18
CA PHE A 150 -12.36 -1.06 -21.17
C PHE A 150 -11.66 -1.37 -19.85
N TRP A 151 -10.48 -1.96 -19.92
CA TRP A 151 -9.68 -2.22 -18.72
C TRP A 151 -9.08 -0.93 -18.17
N ALA A 152 -8.45 -0.09 -18.99
CA ALA A 152 -7.70 1.10 -18.58
C ALA A 152 -8.58 2.16 -17.90
N LEU A 153 -9.80 2.38 -18.41
CA LEU A 153 -10.73 3.40 -17.92
C LEU A 153 -11.62 2.91 -16.77
N ASN A 154 -11.52 1.64 -16.37
CA ASN A 154 -12.39 1.08 -15.35
C ASN A 154 -12.14 1.72 -13.97
N PRO A 155 -13.17 2.29 -13.32
CA PRO A 155 -13.02 2.99 -12.04
C PRO A 155 -12.62 2.09 -10.86
N VAL A 156 -12.65 0.79 -11.00
CA VAL A 156 -12.15 -0.17 -10.00
C VAL A 156 -10.64 0.02 -9.73
N TRP A 157 -9.89 0.62 -10.68
CA TRP A 157 -8.42 0.81 -10.53
C TRP A 157 -8.04 2.06 -9.73
N ILE A 158 -8.98 2.87 -9.30
CA ILE A 158 -8.69 4.04 -8.45
C ILE A 158 -7.88 3.62 -7.22
N THR A 159 -8.27 2.51 -6.59
CA THR A 159 -7.54 1.94 -5.46
C THR A 159 -6.14 1.40 -5.82
N CYS A 160 -5.82 1.22 -7.10
CA CYS A 160 -4.48 0.80 -7.54
C CYS A 160 -3.59 1.97 -7.99
N VAL A 161 -4.21 3.09 -8.42
CA VAL A 161 -3.51 4.23 -9.01
C VAL A 161 -3.46 5.41 -8.05
N THR A 162 -4.61 5.79 -7.48
CA THR A 162 -4.72 6.95 -6.59
C THR A 162 -4.35 6.61 -5.14
N TYR A 163 -4.66 5.41 -4.63
CA TYR A 163 -4.20 4.96 -3.32
C TYR A 163 -2.73 4.55 -3.39
N ILE A 164 -1.85 5.39 -2.84
CA ILE A 164 -0.40 5.38 -3.14
C ILE A 164 0.25 4.05 -2.80
N VAL A 165 -0.03 3.47 -1.63
CA VAL A 165 0.57 2.21 -1.17
C VAL A 165 0.26 1.03 -2.11
N GLN A 166 -0.84 1.08 -2.86
CA GLN A 166 -1.19 0.02 -3.79
C GLN A 166 -0.32 -0.01 -5.06
N ARG A 167 0.73 0.82 -5.10
CA ARG A 167 1.87 0.62 -6.00
C ARG A 167 2.40 -0.81 -5.94
N TYR A 168 2.29 -1.47 -4.80
CA TYR A 168 2.57 -2.90 -4.67
C TYR A 168 1.83 -3.73 -5.71
N THR A 169 0.55 -3.46 -5.89
CA THR A 169 -0.32 -4.19 -6.82
C THR A 169 -0.10 -3.75 -8.27
N SER A 170 -0.02 -2.46 -8.54
CA SER A 170 0.15 -1.93 -9.91
C SER A 170 1.53 -2.28 -10.48
N MET A 171 2.62 -2.23 -9.70
CA MET A 171 3.94 -2.69 -10.13
C MET A 171 3.98 -4.19 -10.41
N ALA A 172 3.38 -5.01 -9.54
CA ALA A 172 3.28 -6.44 -9.80
C ALA A 172 2.55 -6.72 -11.11
N GLY A 173 1.43 -6.03 -11.36
CA GLY A 173 0.67 -6.13 -12.60
C GLY A 173 1.47 -5.71 -13.84
N LEU A 174 2.18 -4.59 -13.76
CA LEU A 174 3.06 -4.10 -14.83
C LEU A 174 4.11 -5.16 -15.22
N PHE A 175 4.89 -5.59 -14.26
CA PHE A 175 5.97 -6.53 -14.52
C PHE A 175 5.45 -7.93 -14.92
N TYR A 176 4.27 -8.29 -14.44
CA TYR A 176 3.60 -9.53 -14.84
C TYR A 176 3.24 -9.53 -16.33
N ILE A 177 2.55 -8.48 -16.80
CA ILE A 177 2.15 -8.39 -18.20
C ILE A 177 3.36 -8.16 -19.14
N MET A 178 4.40 -7.45 -18.66
CA MET A 178 5.69 -7.34 -19.35
C MET A 178 6.32 -8.72 -19.55
N SER A 179 6.36 -9.54 -18.52
CA SER A 179 6.90 -10.91 -18.58
C SER A 179 6.13 -11.77 -19.58
N MET A 180 4.79 -11.73 -19.54
CA MET A 180 3.94 -12.43 -20.50
C MET A 180 4.20 -11.96 -21.95
N TYR A 181 4.34 -10.65 -22.16
CA TYR A 181 4.65 -10.07 -23.47
C TYR A 181 6.03 -10.50 -23.98
N PHE A 182 7.06 -10.43 -23.14
CA PHE A 182 8.40 -10.86 -23.54
C PHE A 182 8.48 -12.36 -23.78
N TYR A 183 7.74 -13.17 -23.01
CA TYR A 183 7.59 -14.59 -23.31
C TYR A 183 7.02 -14.83 -24.71
N LEU A 184 5.90 -14.16 -25.04
CA LEU A 184 5.28 -14.23 -26.36
C LEU A 184 6.27 -13.84 -27.46
N LYS A 185 7.03 -12.74 -27.28
CA LYS A 185 8.05 -12.30 -28.25
C LYS A 185 9.19 -13.31 -28.39
N GLY A 186 9.67 -13.88 -27.30
CA GLY A 186 10.69 -14.95 -27.32
C GLY A 186 10.23 -16.16 -28.11
N ARG A 187 8.99 -16.61 -27.89
CA ARG A 187 8.40 -17.76 -28.61
C ARG A 187 8.16 -17.49 -30.08
N THR A 188 7.75 -16.27 -30.46
CA THR A 188 7.50 -15.91 -31.87
C THR A 188 8.79 -15.63 -32.62
N SER A 189 9.77 -14.96 -32.02
CA SER A 189 11.08 -14.70 -32.63
C SER A 189 11.85 -16.01 -32.91
N ALA A 190 11.79 -16.97 -32.01
CA ALA A 190 12.42 -18.29 -32.22
C ALA A 190 11.89 -19.03 -33.43
N ARG A 191 10.66 -18.77 -33.88
CA ARG A 191 10.05 -19.40 -35.05
C ARG A 191 10.34 -18.67 -36.37
N ILE A 192 10.55 -17.34 -36.32
CA ILE A 192 10.66 -16.47 -37.51
C ILE A 192 12.11 -16.19 -37.87
N SER A 193 12.97 -15.96 -36.91
CA SER A 193 14.36 -15.52 -37.10
C SER A 193 15.33 -16.70 -36.99
N LYS A 194 16.23 -16.83 -37.99
CA LYS A 194 17.39 -17.72 -37.89
C LYS A 194 18.41 -17.25 -36.84
N THR A 195 18.29 -16.05 -36.29
CA THR A 195 19.16 -15.51 -35.24
C THR A 195 18.61 -15.84 -33.86
N GLN A 196 19.25 -16.80 -33.20
CA GLN A 196 18.92 -17.27 -31.85
C GLN A 196 19.05 -16.16 -30.76
N THR A 197 19.85 -15.12 -31.04
CA THR A 197 20.20 -14.03 -30.10
C THR A 197 19.01 -13.20 -29.67
N SER A 198 18.11 -12.83 -30.58
CA SER A 198 16.94 -12.00 -30.23
C SER A 198 15.92 -12.75 -29.35
N SER A 199 15.76 -14.03 -29.58
CA SER A 199 14.88 -14.88 -28.75
C SER A 199 15.41 -15.01 -27.31
N ILE A 200 16.72 -15.21 -27.15
CA ILE A 200 17.37 -15.31 -25.84
C ILE A 200 17.16 -14.00 -25.05
N LEU A 201 17.37 -12.84 -25.69
CA LEU A 201 17.14 -11.54 -25.04
C LEU A 201 15.71 -11.41 -24.50
N PHE A 202 14.70 -11.79 -25.30
CA PHE A 202 13.31 -11.75 -24.86
C PHE A 202 13.03 -12.70 -23.67
N PHE A 203 13.64 -13.87 -23.63
CA PHE A 203 13.52 -14.76 -22.47
C PHE A 203 14.22 -14.21 -21.23
N ILE A 204 15.36 -13.55 -21.36
CA ILE A 204 16.01 -12.82 -20.25
C ILE A 204 15.09 -11.73 -19.73
N LEU A 205 14.50 -10.90 -20.61
CA LEU A 205 13.55 -9.86 -20.23
C LEU A 205 12.29 -10.44 -19.59
N CYS A 206 11.82 -11.61 -20.03
CA CYS A 206 10.71 -12.33 -19.41
C CYS A 206 11.05 -12.72 -17.95
N ILE A 207 12.21 -13.34 -17.73
CA ILE A 207 12.64 -13.77 -16.41
C ILE A 207 12.86 -12.58 -15.49
N THR A 208 13.56 -11.54 -15.94
CA THR A 208 13.82 -10.34 -15.12
C THR A 208 12.54 -9.62 -14.77
N SER A 209 11.61 -9.45 -15.70
CA SER A 209 10.28 -8.88 -15.41
C SER A 209 9.47 -9.79 -14.47
N GLY A 210 9.53 -11.10 -14.63
CA GLY A 210 8.86 -12.05 -13.73
C GLY A 210 9.38 -11.98 -12.30
N LEU A 211 10.71 -11.90 -12.12
CA LEU A 211 11.31 -11.67 -10.80
C LEU A 211 10.91 -10.32 -10.22
N ALA A 212 10.88 -9.27 -11.03
CA ALA A 212 10.43 -7.95 -10.58
C ALA A 212 8.95 -7.96 -10.13
N ALA A 213 8.08 -8.72 -10.81
CA ALA A 213 6.70 -8.90 -10.39
C ALA A 213 6.62 -9.58 -9.01
N MET A 214 7.36 -10.67 -8.79
CA MET A 214 7.40 -11.40 -7.52
C MET A 214 7.99 -10.56 -6.38
N LEU A 215 9.00 -9.73 -6.66
CA LEU A 215 9.58 -8.78 -5.71
C LEU A 215 8.67 -7.58 -5.42
N SER A 216 7.59 -7.43 -6.18
CA SER A 216 6.59 -6.37 -5.96
C SER A 216 5.41 -6.83 -5.09
N LYS A 217 4.83 -8.00 -5.39
CA LYS A 217 3.72 -8.57 -4.59
C LYS A 217 3.63 -10.10 -4.79
N GLU A 218 3.25 -10.79 -3.73
CA GLU A 218 3.25 -12.25 -3.64
C GLU A 218 2.27 -12.94 -4.63
N ASN A 219 1.18 -12.26 -5.01
CA ASN A 219 0.20 -12.80 -5.97
C ASN A 219 0.79 -13.04 -7.37
N ALA A 220 1.91 -12.40 -7.71
CA ALA A 220 2.64 -12.65 -8.96
C ALA A 220 3.24 -14.06 -9.05
N ALA A 221 3.23 -14.85 -7.99
CA ALA A 221 3.70 -16.25 -8.00
C ALA A 221 2.88 -17.16 -8.97
N MET A 222 1.70 -16.72 -9.42
CA MET A 222 0.94 -17.41 -10.46
C MET A 222 1.49 -17.24 -11.89
N LEU A 223 2.48 -16.36 -12.10
CA LEU A 223 3.06 -16.07 -13.41
C LEU A 223 3.58 -17.32 -14.17
N PRO A 224 4.39 -18.21 -13.56
CA PRO A 224 4.85 -19.40 -14.26
C PRO A 224 3.70 -20.29 -14.77
N VAL A 225 2.66 -20.44 -13.97
CA VAL A 225 1.46 -21.22 -14.35
C VAL A 225 0.71 -20.53 -15.47
N SER A 226 0.56 -19.20 -15.42
CA SER A 226 -0.07 -18.43 -16.50
C SER A 226 0.70 -18.54 -17.82
N ILE A 227 2.03 -18.51 -17.79
CA ILE A 227 2.88 -18.71 -18.97
C ILE A 227 2.70 -20.13 -19.56
N LEU A 228 2.70 -21.15 -18.70
CA LEU A 228 2.49 -22.53 -19.13
C LEU A 228 1.11 -22.74 -19.77
N LEU A 229 0.07 -22.17 -19.18
CA LEU A 229 -1.28 -22.22 -19.74
C LEU A 229 -1.38 -21.43 -21.04
N PHE A 230 -0.77 -20.25 -21.12
CA PHE A 230 -0.70 -19.44 -22.33
C PHE A 230 -0.07 -20.24 -23.49
N ASP A 231 1.07 -20.87 -23.24
CA ASP A 231 1.77 -21.65 -24.25
C ASP A 231 0.93 -22.90 -24.70
N LEU A 232 0.36 -23.64 -23.72
CA LEU A 232 -0.48 -24.77 -23.96
C LEU A 232 -1.74 -24.43 -24.78
N PHE A 233 -2.44 -23.33 -24.44
CA PHE A 233 -3.71 -22.98 -25.06
C PHE A 233 -3.52 -22.30 -26.41
N LEU A 234 -2.59 -21.34 -26.50
CA LEU A 234 -2.53 -20.41 -27.62
C LEU A 234 -1.36 -20.66 -28.57
N ILE A 235 -0.29 -21.33 -28.14
CA ILE A 235 0.88 -21.61 -28.99
C ILE A 235 0.92 -23.06 -29.48
N GLU A 236 1.00 -24.04 -28.55
CA GLU A 236 1.19 -25.44 -28.90
C GLU A 236 -0.13 -26.18 -29.17
N GLY A 237 -1.18 -25.83 -28.45
CA GLY A 237 -2.51 -26.44 -28.55
C GLY A 237 -2.78 -27.57 -27.58
N ILE A 238 -4.06 -27.76 -27.29
CA ILE A 238 -4.58 -28.68 -26.27
C ILE A 238 -4.69 -30.09 -26.89
N THR A 239 -3.58 -30.83 -26.91
CA THR A 239 -3.50 -32.26 -27.25
C THR A 239 -3.14 -33.06 -26.00
N LYS A 240 -3.47 -34.38 -25.98
CA LYS A 240 -3.09 -35.25 -24.86
C LYS A 240 -1.57 -35.24 -24.60
N GLN A 241 -0.78 -35.23 -25.67
CA GLN A 241 0.69 -35.21 -25.59
C GLN A 241 1.17 -33.89 -24.97
N ASN A 242 0.63 -32.74 -25.42
CA ASN A 242 1.00 -31.42 -24.89
C ASN A 242 0.58 -31.27 -23.43
N ILE A 243 -0.63 -31.72 -23.07
CA ILE A 243 -1.07 -31.68 -21.65
C ILE A 243 -0.10 -32.45 -20.76
N LEU A 244 0.31 -33.65 -21.14
CA LEU A 244 1.27 -34.46 -20.37
C LEU A 244 2.65 -33.79 -20.31
N LYS A 245 3.12 -33.22 -21.43
CA LYS A 245 4.37 -32.43 -21.48
C LYS A 245 4.33 -31.28 -20.51
N TYR A 246 3.29 -30.43 -20.55
CA TYR A 246 3.17 -29.24 -19.68
C TYR A 246 2.89 -29.61 -18.22
N ALA A 247 2.17 -30.70 -17.96
CA ALA A 247 2.02 -31.22 -16.60
C ALA A 247 3.37 -31.60 -15.96
N ARG A 248 4.26 -32.27 -16.75
CA ARG A 248 5.62 -32.59 -16.29
C ARG A 248 6.47 -31.35 -16.08
N ILE A 249 6.40 -30.34 -16.97
CA ILE A 249 7.12 -29.08 -16.85
C ILE A 249 6.61 -28.30 -15.64
N ALA A 250 5.32 -28.33 -15.32
CA ALA A 250 4.73 -27.64 -14.18
C ALA A 250 5.21 -28.17 -12.81
N ILE A 251 5.69 -29.41 -12.75
CA ILE A 251 6.26 -29.98 -11.51
C ILE A 251 7.45 -29.16 -11.03
N LEU A 252 8.33 -28.72 -11.94
CA LEU A 252 9.54 -27.98 -11.56
C LEU A 252 9.27 -26.63 -10.90
N PRO A 253 8.46 -25.71 -11.47
CA PRO A 253 8.08 -24.47 -10.77
C PRO A 253 7.27 -24.72 -9.49
N LEU A 254 6.44 -25.75 -9.44
CA LEU A 254 5.74 -26.11 -8.22
C LEU A 254 6.71 -26.52 -7.09
N LEU A 255 7.67 -27.39 -7.41
CA LEU A 255 8.74 -27.78 -6.47
C LEU A 255 9.57 -26.58 -6.04
N LEU A 256 9.89 -25.67 -6.97
CA LEU A 256 10.63 -24.45 -6.66
C LEU A 256 9.86 -23.54 -5.69
N ILE A 257 8.57 -23.34 -5.91
CA ILE A 257 7.69 -22.60 -5.01
C ILE A 257 7.66 -23.24 -3.62
N LEU A 258 7.54 -24.56 -3.55
CA LEU A 258 7.56 -25.31 -2.29
C LEU A 258 8.92 -25.18 -1.58
N ILE A 259 10.04 -25.29 -2.30
CA ILE A 259 11.39 -25.13 -1.74
C ILE A 259 11.62 -23.71 -1.25
N ILE A 260 11.27 -22.70 -2.03
CA ILE A 260 11.40 -21.28 -1.64
C ILE A 260 10.53 -20.99 -0.41
N GLY A 261 9.29 -21.47 -0.42
CA GLY A 261 8.40 -21.36 0.73
C GLY A 261 8.96 -22.05 1.98
N PHE A 262 9.54 -23.24 1.83
CA PHE A 262 10.19 -23.98 2.92
C PHE A 262 11.40 -23.21 3.50
N ILE A 263 12.27 -22.68 2.63
CA ILE A 263 13.44 -21.89 3.06
C ILE A 263 12.98 -20.58 3.73
N TYR A 264 11.98 -19.93 3.15
CA TYR A 264 11.45 -18.64 3.64
C TYR A 264 10.80 -18.75 5.02
N THR A 265 10.16 -19.86 5.33
CA THR A 265 9.47 -20.08 6.61
C THR A 265 10.32 -20.77 7.68
N SER A 266 11.63 -20.95 7.41
CA SER A 266 12.59 -21.56 8.37
C SER A 266 12.24 -22.98 8.81
N GLY A 267 11.53 -23.75 7.97
CA GLY A 267 11.30 -25.16 8.20
C GLY A 267 9.89 -25.68 7.90
N PHE A 268 9.77 -26.98 7.79
CA PHE A 268 8.55 -27.68 7.37
C PHE A 268 7.36 -27.45 8.31
N SER A 269 7.63 -27.35 9.62
CA SER A 269 6.60 -27.09 10.64
C SER A 269 6.01 -25.69 10.53
N ASN A 270 6.78 -24.71 10.06
CA ASN A 270 6.32 -23.34 9.88
C ASN A 270 5.66 -23.12 8.50
N PHE A 271 6.12 -23.86 7.49
CA PHE A 271 5.56 -23.76 6.12
C PHE A 271 4.19 -24.44 6.02
N PHE A 272 4.04 -25.65 6.56
CA PHE A 272 2.77 -26.38 6.65
C PHE A 272 2.09 -26.21 8.01
N GLY A 273 2.71 -25.49 8.94
CA GLY A 273 2.17 -25.29 10.28
C GLY A 273 0.93 -24.43 10.28
N PHE A 274 -0.23 -25.06 10.35
CA PHE A 274 -1.53 -24.40 10.55
C PHE A 274 -1.55 -23.47 11.79
N HIS A 275 -0.56 -23.56 12.68
CA HIS A 275 -0.45 -22.70 13.86
C HIS A 275 -0.26 -21.23 13.52
N GLY A 276 0.60 -20.89 12.56
CA GLY A 276 0.80 -19.49 12.12
C GLY A 276 -0.43 -18.94 11.39
N LEU A 277 -1.04 -19.76 10.52
CA LEU A 277 -2.27 -19.40 9.81
C LEU A 277 -3.46 -19.26 10.79
N SER A 278 -3.63 -20.22 11.73
CA SER A 278 -4.73 -20.18 12.70
C SER A 278 -4.59 -19.04 13.70
N ALA A 279 -3.38 -18.69 14.12
CA ALA A 279 -3.13 -17.55 15.01
C ALA A 279 -3.55 -16.23 14.36
N GLY A 280 -3.28 -16.05 13.06
CA GLY A 280 -3.74 -14.89 12.31
C GLY A 280 -5.26 -14.76 12.25
N TYR A 281 -5.99 -15.88 12.13
CA TYR A 281 -7.46 -15.87 12.14
C TYR A 281 -8.08 -15.56 13.49
N LYS A 282 -7.39 -15.81 14.62
CA LYS A 282 -7.88 -15.41 15.96
C LYS A 282 -8.10 -13.91 16.09
N LEU A 283 -7.41 -13.12 15.29
CA LEU A 283 -7.51 -11.66 15.29
C LEU A 283 -8.53 -11.14 14.28
N ARG A 284 -9.11 -12.02 13.43
CA ARG A 284 -10.14 -11.68 12.43
C ARG A 284 -11.53 -11.97 12.98
N GLY A 285 -12.54 -11.31 12.40
CA GLY A 285 -13.95 -11.58 12.72
C GLY A 285 -14.53 -12.84 12.05
N PHE A 286 -13.68 -13.67 11.41
CA PHE A 286 -14.08 -14.86 10.67
C PHE A 286 -12.99 -15.95 10.72
N THR A 287 -13.41 -17.21 10.54
CA THR A 287 -12.52 -18.36 10.47
C THR A 287 -12.01 -18.62 9.03
N MET A 288 -10.99 -19.47 8.89
CA MET A 288 -10.50 -19.91 7.58
C MET A 288 -11.60 -20.57 6.74
N THR A 289 -12.43 -21.42 7.36
CA THR A 289 -13.56 -22.06 6.65
C THR A 289 -14.59 -21.05 6.17
N GLN A 290 -14.95 -20.08 7.01
CA GLN A 290 -15.87 -19.01 6.64
C GLN A 290 -15.30 -18.17 5.49
N ARG A 291 -13.99 -17.86 5.51
CA ARG A 291 -13.33 -17.20 4.40
C ARG A 291 -13.47 -17.99 3.10
N LEU A 292 -13.09 -19.28 3.09
CA LEU A 292 -13.18 -20.14 1.90
C LEU A 292 -14.61 -20.27 1.36
N LEU A 293 -15.61 -20.24 2.22
CA LEU A 293 -17.02 -20.22 1.81
C LEU A 293 -17.47 -18.85 1.26
N THR A 294 -16.86 -17.76 1.72
CA THR A 294 -17.20 -16.39 1.30
C THR A 294 -16.54 -16.02 -0.01
N GLU A 295 -15.30 -16.44 -0.27
CA GLU A 295 -14.51 -16.03 -1.43
C GLU A 295 -15.20 -16.28 -2.78
N PRO A 296 -15.93 -17.39 -3.03
CA PRO A 296 -16.70 -17.56 -4.26
C PRO A 296 -17.72 -16.43 -4.51
N ARG A 297 -18.38 -15.94 -3.45
CA ARG A 297 -19.32 -14.82 -3.54
C ARG A 297 -18.57 -13.52 -3.84
N VAL A 298 -17.41 -13.32 -3.23
CA VAL A 298 -16.54 -12.15 -3.47
C VAL A 298 -16.06 -12.14 -4.93
N ILE A 299 -15.62 -13.28 -5.47
CA ILE A 299 -15.16 -13.36 -6.87
C ILE A 299 -16.28 -13.05 -7.86
N LEU A 300 -17.52 -13.53 -7.63
CA LEU A 300 -18.65 -13.16 -8.45
C LEU A 300 -19.04 -11.68 -8.29
N PHE A 301 -18.93 -11.14 -7.09
CA PHE A 301 -19.11 -9.72 -6.86
C PHE A 301 -18.08 -8.90 -7.65
N TYR A 302 -16.81 -9.30 -7.65
CA TYR A 302 -15.76 -8.68 -8.46
C TYR A 302 -16.09 -8.71 -9.97
N LEU A 303 -16.52 -9.84 -10.50
CA LEU A 303 -16.99 -9.92 -11.88
C LEU A 303 -18.10 -8.92 -12.16
N SER A 304 -19.10 -8.86 -11.29
CA SER A 304 -20.21 -7.92 -11.45
C SER A 304 -19.77 -6.46 -11.35
N LEU A 305 -18.77 -6.16 -10.50
CA LEU A 305 -18.24 -4.82 -10.33
C LEU A 305 -17.41 -4.37 -11.54
N LEU A 306 -16.65 -5.29 -12.15
CA LEU A 306 -15.86 -5.00 -13.35
C LEU A 306 -16.71 -4.65 -14.58
N PHE A 307 -17.87 -5.30 -14.74
CA PHE A 307 -18.78 -5.03 -15.86
C PHE A 307 -19.86 -3.96 -15.57
N TYR A 308 -20.13 -3.70 -14.29
CA TYR A 308 -21.10 -2.68 -13.86
C TYR A 308 -20.55 -1.85 -12.69
N PRO A 309 -19.52 -1.03 -12.94
CA PRO A 309 -18.80 -0.29 -11.91
C PRO A 309 -19.43 1.10 -11.65
N VAL A 310 -20.72 1.16 -11.28
CA VAL A 310 -21.37 2.44 -10.94
C VAL A 310 -20.90 2.98 -9.60
N SER A 311 -20.87 4.31 -9.46
CA SER A 311 -20.30 5.00 -8.29
C SER A 311 -20.91 4.56 -6.95
N SER A 312 -22.20 4.22 -6.92
CA SER A 312 -22.88 3.72 -5.70
C SER A 312 -22.39 2.36 -5.23
N ARG A 313 -21.76 1.57 -6.09
CA ARG A 313 -21.19 0.25 -5.77
C ARG A 313 -19.69 0.28 -5.45
N LEU A 314 -19.03 1.41 -5.73
CA LEU A 314 -17.59 1.59 -5.49
C LEU A 314 -17.41 2.28 -4.15
N THR A 315 -16.72 1.62 -3.23
CA THR A 315 -16.41 2.15 -1.90
C THR A 315 -14.98 1.74 -1.50
N PHE A 316 -14.40 2.41 -0.52
CA PHE A 316 -13.05 2.08 -0.07
C PHE A 316 -13.01 0.77 0.73
N LEU A 317 -13.97 0.58 1.64
CA LEU A 317 -14.18 -0.65 2.40
C LEU A 317 -15.61 -1.15 2.17
N TYR A 318 -15.73 -2.44 1.92
CA TYR A 318 -17.01 -3.09 1.63
C TYR A 318 -17.57 -3.78 2.86
N ASP A 319 -18.84 -3.54 3.14
CA ASP A 319 -19.62 -4.35 4.06
C ASP A 319 -20.08 -5.62 3.33
N PHE A 320 -19.40 -6.72 3.57
CA PHE A 320 -19.63 -7.98 2.89
C PHE A 320 -19.95 -9.09 3.88
N GLU A 321 -21.16 -9.63 3.81
CA GLU A 321 -21.64 -10.65 4.71
C GLU A 321 -20.81 -11.94 4.63
N VAL A 322 -20.26 -12.38 5.76
CA VAL A 322 -19.45 -13.59 5.89
C VAL A 322 -20.31 -14.84 5.77
N SER A 323 -19.92 -15.78 4.93
CA SER A 323 -20.59 -17.07 4.82
C SER A 323 -20.28 -17.94 6.03
N ARG A 324 -21.28 -18.16 6.89
CA ARG A 324 -21.14 -18.98 8.10
C ARG A 324 -21.27 -20.47 7.82
N SER A 325 -22.03 -20.82 6.76
CA SER A 325 -22.21 -22.18 6.26
C SER A 325 -22.46 -22.15 4.75
N LEU A 326 -22.65 -23.30 4.14
CA LEU A 326 -23.04 -23.39 2.73
C LEU A 326 -24.42 -22.75 2.45
N MET A 327 -25.30 -22.70 3.45
CA MET A 327 -26.66 -22.17 3.34
C MET A 327 -26.83 -20.76 3.94
N GLN A 328 -25.82 -20.25 4.66
CA GLN A 328 -25.89 -18.94 5.30
C GLN A 328 -24.69 -18.08 4.90
N PRO A 329 -24.93 -17.10 4.01
CA PRO A 329 -26.18 -16.81 3.30
C PRO A 329 -26.44 -17.81 2.16
N TRP A 330 -27.68 -17.92 1.73
CA TRP A 330 -28.11 -18.86 0.68
C TRP A 330 -27.34 -18.69 -0.64
N THR A 331 -26.80 -17.51 -0.91
CA THR A 331 -26.01 -17.18 -2.10
C THR A 331 -24.66 -17.91 -2.18
N THR A 332 -24.22 -18.58 -1.11
CA THR A 332 -22.91 -19.29 -1.07
C THR A 332 -22.88 -20.47 -2.05
N ILE A 333 -23.89 -21.37 -2.02
CA ILE A 333 -23.96 -22.50 -2.94
C ILE A 333 -24.10 -22.05 -4.41
N PRO A 334 -25.03 -21.16 -4.77
CA PRO A 334 -25.12 -20.63 -6.14
C PRO A 334 -23.80 -20.04 -6.64
N SER A 335 -23.05 -19.36 -5.78
CA SER A 335 -21.76 -18.78 -6.17
C SER A 335 -20.71 -19.84 -6.47
N ILE A 336 -20.60 -20.86 -5.63
CA ILE A 336 -19.69 -22.00 -5.87
C ILE A 336 -20.04 -22.70 -7.18
N LEU A 337 -21.32 -23.00 -7.39
CA LEU A 337 -21.81 -23.66 -8.61
C LEU A 337 -21.56 -22.81 -9.86
N SER A 338 -21.78 -21.50 -9.78
CA SER A 338 -21.53 -20.58 -10.89
C SER A 338 -20.05 -20.56 -11.29
N ILE A 339 -19.14 -20.50 -10.33
CA ILE A 339 -17.69 -20.54 -10.61
C ILE A 339 -17.30 -21.89 -11.24
N LEU A 340 -17.79 -23.01 -10.68
CA LEU A 340 -17.53 -24.33 -11.24
C LEU A 340 -18.08 -24.45 -12.66
N LEU A 341 -19.26 -23.91 -12.92
CA LEU A 341 -19.88 -23.89 -14.25
C LEU A 341 -19.03 -23.07 -15.25
N ILE A 342 -18.59 -21.87 -14.86
CA ILE A 342 -17.76 -21.00 -15.73
C ILE A 342 -16.42 -21.67 -16.04
N ILE A 343 -15.76 -22.25 -15.04
CA ILE A 343 -14.49 -22.96 -15.23
C ILE A 343 -14.69 -24.21 -16.11
N SER A 344 -15.73 -24.99 -15.86
CA SER A 344 -16.07 -26.17 -16.67
C SER A 344 -16.38 -25.78 -18.12
N PHE A 345 -17.15 -24.70 -18.31
CA PHE A 345 -17.43 -24.14 -19.63
C PHE A 345 -16.13 -23.70 -20.33
N ALA A 346 -15.23 -23.01 -19.61
CA ALA A 346 -13.94 -22.60 -20.15
C ALA A 346 -13.14 -23.80 -20.67
N PHE A 347 -13.05 -24.88 -19.91
CA PHE A 347 -12.39 -26.12 -20.38
C PHE A 347 -13.13 -26.82 -21.55
N TYR A 348 -14.47 -26.80 -21.53
CA TYR A 348 -15.28 -27.36 -22.61
C TYR A 348 -15.00 -26.69 -23.96
N ILE A 349 -14.93 -25.32 -23.95
CA ILE A 349 -14.68 -24.56 -25.20
C ILE A 349 -13.20 -24.48 -25.57
N ALA A 350 -12.27 -24.95 -24.73
CA ALA A 350 -10.83 -24.71 -24.83
C ALA A 350 -10.21 -25.13 -26.19
N ARG A 351 -10.71 -26.20 -26.79
CA ARG A 351 -10.21 -26.66 -28.12
C ARG A 351 -10.77 -25.80 -29.27
N LYS A 352 -12.03 -25.33 -29.16
CA LYS A 352 -12.70 -24.55 -30.20
C LYS A 352 -12.46 -23.06 -30.12
N ARG A 353 -12.38 -22.53 -28.91
CA ARG A 353 -12.20 -21.09 -28.58
C ARG A 353 -11.10 -20.93 -27.53
N PRO A 354 -9.84 -21.26 -27.87
CA PRO A 354 -8.76 -21.29 -26.89
C PRO A 354 -8.47 -19.94 -26.25
N LEU A 355 -8.68 -18.84 -26.99
CA LEU A 355 -8.48 -17.47 -26.46
C LEU A 355 -9.47 -17.15 -25.35
N ILE A 356 -10.76 -17.35 -25.58
CA ILE A 356 -11.82 -17.10 -24.59
C ILE A 356 -11.58 -17.96 -23.35
N SER A 357 -11.30 -19.24 -23.57
CA SER A 357 -10.99 -20.18 -22.49
C SER A 357 -9.80 -19.72 -21.65
N PHE A 358 -8.71 -19.30 -22.29
CA PHE A 358 -7.52 -18.81 -21.60
C PHE A 358 -7.83 -17.55 -20.78
N CYS A 359 -8.59 -16.57 -21.33
CA CYS A 359 -8.96 -15.36 -20.62
C CYS A 359 -9.78 -15.65 -19.35
N LEU A 360 -10.75 -16.56 -19.43
CA LEU A 360 -11.56 -16.98 -18.28
C LEU A 360 -10.72 -17.69 -17.21
N ILE A 361 -9.89 -18.65 -17.63
CA ILE A 361 -9.02 -19.39 -16.70
C ILE A 361 -7.98 -18.46 -16.07
N PHE A 362 -7.42 -17.52 -16.84
CA PHE A 362 -6.48 -16.51 -16.33
C PHE A 362 -7.08 -15.70 -15.18
N PHE A 363 -8.33 -15.27 -15.29
CA PHE A 363 -9.03 -14.55 -14.23
C PHE A 363 -9.10 -15.36 -12.94
N PHE A 364 -9.62 -16.58 -12.98
CA PHE A 364 -9.76 -17.41 -11.79
C PHE A 364 -8.41 -17.86 -11.21
N LEU A 365 -7.44 -18.20 -12.08
CA LEU A 365 -6.10 -18.60 -11.67
C LEU A 365 -5.42 -17.54 -10.81
N ASN A 366 -5.49 -16.27 -11.23
CA ASN A 366 -4.82 -15.18 -10.54
C ASN A 366 -5.55 -14.71 -9.28
N HIS A 367 -6.76 -15.21 -9.01
CA HIS A 367 -7.43 -15.04 -7.71
C HIS A 367 -7.07 -16.12 -6.68
N ILE A 368 -6.42 -17.24 -7.08
CA ILE A 368 -6.16 -18.38 -6.18
C ILE A 368 -5.39 -17.95 -4.94
N ILE A 369 -4.33 -17.13 -5.04
CA ILE A 369 -3.51 -16.77 -3.88
C ILE A 369 -4.30 -15.89 -2.91
N GLU A 370 -4.88 -14.80 -3.39
CA GLU A 370 -5.58 -13.83 -2.53
C GLU A 370 -6.96 -14.32 -2.08
N GLY A 371 -7.59 -15.28 -2.80
CA GLY A 371 -8.86 -15.92 -2.45
C GLY A 371 -8.73 -17.26 -1.72
N SER A 372 -7.55 -17.61 -1.17
CA SER A 372 -7.30 -18.90 -0.53
C SER A 372 -7.26 -18.83 1.00
N ILE A 373 -6.48 -19.74 1.59
CA ILE A 373 -6.37 -19.97 3.05
C ILE A 373 -5.64 -18.86 3.82
N PHE A 374 -5.04 -17.88 3.15
CA PHE A 374 -4.31 -16.82 3.83
C PHE A 374 -5.26 -15.88 4.58
N ASN A 375 -4.89 -15.46 5.79
CA ASN A 375 -5.69 -14.62 6.69
C ASN A 375 -5.77 -13.14 6.27
N LEU A 376 -6.07 -12.91 4.99
CA LEU A 376 -6.26 -11.56 4.43
C LEU A 376 -7.68 -11.05 4.70
N GLU A 377 -7.92 -9.75 4.56
CA GLU A 377 -9.27 -9.19 4.51
C GLU A 377 -10.06 -9.84 3.36
N LEU A 378 -11.40 -9.89 3.48
CA LEU A 378 -12.22 -10.62 2.52
C LEU A 378 -12.22 -9.95 1.13
N ILE A 379 -12.38 -8.64 1.08
CA ILE A 379 -12.66 -7.93 -0.16
C ILE A 379 -11.89 -6.62 -0.28
N TYR A 380 -11.24 -6.42 -1.42
CA TYR A 380 -10.64 -5.16 -1.86
C TYR A 380 -10.60 -5.08 -3.38
N ASP A 381 -10.96 -3.96 -3.97
CA ASP A 381 -11.02 -3.74 -5.42
C ASP A 381 -9.69 -4.01 -6.13
N TYR A 382 -8.59 -3.54 -5.57
CA TYR A 382 -7.26 -3.65 -6.16
C TYR A 382 -6.81 -5.11 -6.42
N ARG A 383 -7.44 -6.10 -5.81
CA ARG A 383 -7.14 -7.51 -6.07
C ARG A 383 -7.50 -7.95 -7.48
N ASN A 384 -8.39 -7.20 -8.13
CA ASN A 384 -8.79 -7.48 -9.51
C ASN A 384 -7.79 -6.97 -10.56
N TYR A 385 -6.84 -6.11 -10.20
CA TYR A 385 -5.98 -5.42 -11.15
C TYR A 385 -5.27 -6.37 -12.11
N LEU A 386 -4.61 -7.40 -11.59
CA LEU A 386 -3.92 -8.42 -12.38
C LEU A 386 -4.90 -9.46 -12.97
N PRO A 387 -5.80 -10.08 -12.20
CA PRO A 387 -6.68 -11.13 -12.73
C PRO A 387 -7.55 -10.68 -13.90
N SER A 388 -8.02 -9.44 -13.91
CA SER A 388 -8.96 -8.95 -14.91
C SER A 388 -8.33 -8.45 -16.22
N MET A 389 -7.00 -8.42 -16.34
CA MET A 389 -6.30 -7.85 -17.52
C MET A 389 -6.80 -8.38 -18.86
N LEU A 390 -7.14 -9.67 -18.91
CA LEU A 390 -7.60 -10.31 -20.13
C LEU A 390 -9.12 -10.51 -20.21
N LEU A 391 -9.85 -10.14 -19.16
CA LEU A 391 -11.29 -10.40 -19.06
C LEU A 391 -12.12 -9.66 -20.13
N PHE A 392 -11.66 -8.47 -20.53
CA PHE A 392 -12.34 -7.68 -21.54
C PHE A 392 -12.04 -8.11 -22.99
N VAL A 393 -11.10 -9.04 -23.22
CA VAL A 393 -10.77 -9.52 -24.57
C VAL A 393 -11.96 -10.24 -25.22
N PRO A 394 -12.62 -11.24 -24.59
CA PRO A 394 -13.81 -11.87 -25.17
C PRO A 394 -14.97 -10.89 -25.38
N PHE A 395 -15.10 -9.91 -24.49
CA PHE A 395 -16.15 -8.88 -24.62
C PHE A 395 -15.89 -7.95 -25.81
N ALA A 396 -14.66 -7.49 -25.99
CA ALA A 396 -14.25 -6.69 -27.14
C ALA A 396 -14.37 -7.50 -28.45
N GLU A 397 -13.98 -8.78 -28.44
CA GLU A 397 -14.18 -9.68 -29.57
C GLU A 397 -15.68 -9.75 -29.98
N PHE A 398 -16.56 -9.98 -29.02
CA PHE A 398 -18.00 -10.05 -29.28
C PHE A 398 -18.53 -8.74 -29.88
N ILE A 399 -18.14 -7.58 -29.36
CA ILE A 399 -18.55 -6.28 -29.89
C ILE A 399 -18.07 -6.08 -31.34
N ILE A 400 -16.81 -6.37 -31.61
CA ILE A 400 -16.23 -6.20 -32.95
C ILE A 400 -16.90 -7.13 -33.96
N TYR A 401 -17.17 -8.39 -33.58
CA TYR A 401 -17.95 -9.29 -34.43
C TYR A 401 -19.39 -8.80 -34.66
N ALA A 402 -20.02 -8.22 -33.66
CA ALA A 402 -21.36 -7.63 -33.85
C ALA A 402 -21.33 -6.43 -34.81
N VAL A 403 -20.31 -5.58 -34.73
CA VAL A 403 -20.12 -4.45 -35.66
C VAL A 403 -19.88 -4.95 -37.07
N ASP A 404 -19.07 -5.99 -37.25
CA ASP A 404 -18.76 -6.59 -38.56
C ASP A 404 -19.98 -7.31 -39.15
N TYR A 405 -20.74 -8.06 -38.36
CA TYR A 405 -21.97 -8.71 -38.77
C TYR A 405 -23.02 -7.72 -39.33
N PHE A 406 -23.13 -6.53 -38.72
CA PHE A 406 -24.03 -5.46 -39.19
C PHE A 406 -23.36 -4.52 -40.19
N SER A 407 -22.25 -4.90 -40.85
CA SER A 407 -21.50 -4.06 -41.79
C SER A 407 -22.34 -3.53 -42.98
N TYR A 408 -23.39 -4.24 -43.36
CA TYR A 408 -24.35 -3.83 -44.41
C TYR A 408 -25.34 -2.74 -43.96
N LYS A 409 -25.44 -2.42 -42.64
CA LYS A 409 -26.31 -1.37 -42.09
C LYS A 409 -25.51 -0.32 -41.36
N LYS A 410 -25.01 0.70 -42.08
CA LYS A 410 -24.19 1.80 -41.52
C LYS A 410 -24.78 2.46 -40.27
N LEU A 411 -26.12 2.60 -40.22
CA LEU A 411 -26.81 3.19 -39.05
C LEU A 411 -26.58 2.35 -37.79
N ILE A 412 -26.65 1.02 -37.87
CA ILE A 412 -26.42 0.13 -36.72
C ILE A 412 -24.96 0.22 -36.28
N GLN A 413 -24.00 0.27 -37.21
CA GLN A 413 -22.58 0.43 -36.86
C GLN A 413 -22.36 1.76 -36.10
N ILE A 414 -22.97 2.86 -36.54
CA ILE A 414 -22.86 4.16 -35.88
C ILE A 414 -23.49 4.08 -34.47
N ILE A 415 -24.67 3.47 -34.33
CA ILE A 415 -25.33 3.31 -33.01
C ILE A 415 -24.44 2.49 -32.06
N VAL A 416 -23.85 1.39 -32.52
CA VAL A 416 -22.96 0.56 -31.70
C VAL A 416 -21.70 1.35 -31.33
N ALA A 417 -21.09 2.06 -32.28
CA ALA A 417 -19.90 2.88 -32.02
C ALA A 417 -20.19 4.02 -31.00
N LEU A 418 -21.35 4.68 -31.12
CA LEU A 418 -21.79 5.68 -30.14
C LEU A 418 -22.05 5.05 -28.77
N GLY A 419 -22.67 3.87 -28.72
CA GLY A 419 -22.87 3.13 -27.48
C GLY A 419 -21.56 2.80 -26.77
N ILE A 420 -20.55 2.34 -27.53
CA ILE A 420 -19.20 2.10 -27.02
C ILE A 420 -18.58 3.39 -26.47
N ALA A 421 -18.67 4.48 -27.24
CA ALA A 421 -18.12 5.78 -26.84
C ALA A 421 -18.79 6.28 -25.55
N ILE A 422 -20.11 6.15 -25.42
CA ILE A 422 -20.86 6.52 -24.20
C ILE A 422 -20.40 5.68 -23.01
N ILE A 423 -20.22 4.36 -23.17
CA ILE A 423 -19.75 3.49 -22.09
C ILE A 423 -18.34 3.87 -21.66
N LEU A 424 -17.40 4.08 -22.60
CA LEU A 424 -16.03 4.47 -22.27
C LEU A 424 -15.98 5.85 -21.61
N PHE A 425 -16.77 6.80 -22.10
CA PHE A 425 -16.89 8.11 -21.47
C PHE A 425 -17.47 7.99 -20.04
N GLY A 426 -18.52 7.20 -19.83
CA GLY A 426 -19.10 6.95 -18.53
C GLY A 426 -18.11 6.30 -17.54
N LEU A 427 -17.31 5.32 -17.99
CA LEU A 427 -16.25 4.74 -17.17
C LEU A 427 -15.20 5.79 -16.77
N GLY A 428 -14.80 6.65 -17.72
CA GLY A 428 -13.86 7.75 -17.47
C GLY A 428 -14.42 8.80 -16.50
N ASP A 429 -15.68 9.19 -16.66
CA ASP A 429 -16.38 10.14 -15.79
C ASP A 429 -16.50 9.62 -14.35
N ILE A 430 -16.89 8.36 -14.19
CA ILE A 430 -16.94 7.72 -12.86
C ILE A 430 -15.54 7.68 -12.24
N THR A 431 -14.48 7.36 -13.01
CA THR A 431 -13.10 7.36 -12.54
C THR A 431 -12.70 8.76 -12.07
N TYR A 432 -12.95 9.79 -12.86
CA TYR A 432 -12.65 11.17 -12.52
C TYR A 432 -13.39 11.63 -11.26
N SER A 433 -14.70 11.35 -11.18
CA SER A 433 -15.53 11.71 -10.03
C SER A 433 -15.12 10.99 -8.75
N ARG A 434 -14.75 9.70 -8.85
CA ARG A 434 -14.25 8.93 -7.69
C ARG A 434 -12.88 9.38 -7.22
N ASN A 435 -11.97 9.81 -8.12
CA ASN A 435 -10.70 10.40 -7.73
C ASN A 435 -10.87 11.64 -6.85
N LYS A 436 -11.92 12.44 -7.11
CA LYS A 436 -12.25 13.60 -6.25
C LYS A 436 -12.58 13.17 -4.81
N ILE A 437 -13.22 12.00 -4.62
CA ILE A 437 -13.49 11.46 -3.28
C ILE A 437 -12.20 11.04 -2.59
N PHE A 438 -11.24 10.50 -3.35
CA PHE A 438 -9.91 10.14 -2.83
C PHE A 438 -8.96 11.33 -2.64
N SER A 439 -9.36 12.57 -2.95
CA SER A 439 -8.51 13.73 -2.72
C SER A 439 -8.48 14.19 -1.27
N ASP A 440 -9.46 13.79 -0.45
CA ASP A 440 -9.64 14.26 0.91
C ASP A 440 -10.18 13.15 1.83
N ASP A 441 -9.62 13.03 3.04
CA ASP A 441 -10.02 12.01 4.01
C ASP A 441 -11.47 12.17 4.48
N PHE A 442 -11.95 13.41 4.60
CA PHE A 442 -13.35 13.65 4.96
C PHE A 442 -14.27 13.05 3.91
N LEU A 443 -14.07 13.40 2.63
CA LEU A 443 -14.87 12.88 1.53
C LEU A 443 -14.81 11.34 1.45
N LEU A 444 -13.61 10.76 1.60
CA LEU A 444 -13.39 9.32 1.50
C LEU A 444 -14.15 8.54 2.58
N TRP A 445 -14.02 8.97 3.84
CA TRP A 445 -14.57 8.20 4.95
C TRP A 445 -16.08 8.41 5.10
N PHE A 446 -16.61 9.60 4.76
CA PHE A 446 -18.05 9.84 4.77
C PHE A 446 -18.75 9.15 3.58
N ASP A 447 -18.16 9.14 2.37
CA ASP A 447 -18.65 8.29 1.26
C ASP A 447 -18.67 6.80 1.67
N ASN A 448 -17.69 6.37 2.45
CA ASN A 448 -17.66 4.98 2.92
C ASN A 448 -18.73 4.70 3.98
N ILE A 449 -19.01 5.63 4.90
CA ILE A 449 -20.10 5.50 5.88
C ILE A 449 -21.46 5.41 5.17
N ASP A 450 -21.70 6.24 4.17
CA ASP A 450 -22.95 6.25 3.42
C ASP A 450 -23.20 4.91 2.68
N LYS A 451 -22.15 4.28 2.16
CA LYS A 451 -22.24 3.03 1.39
C LYS A 451 -22.10 1.76 2.22
N SER A 452 -21.42 1.84 3.35
CA SER A 452 -21.14 0.72 4.24
C SER A 452 -21.32 1.11 5.71
N PRO A 453 -22.54 1.50 6.13
CA PRO A 453 -22.80 2.11 7.44
C PRO A 453 -22.63 1.14 8.63
N GLN A 454 -22.55 -0.16 8.37
CA GLN A 454 -22.36 -1.18 9.42
C GLN A 454 -20.88 -1.50 9.69
N LEU A 455 -19.96 -0.90 8.93
CA LEU A 455 -18.54 -1.08 9.19
C LEU A 455 -18.06 -0.16 10.31
N SER A 456 -17.44 -0.74 11.30
CA SER A 456 -16.90 -0.01 12.45
C SER A 456 -15.72 0.91 12.10
N ARG A 457 -14.87 0.51 11.13
CA ARG A 457 -13.65 1.24 10.79
C ARG A 457 -13.89 2.64 10.19
N PRO A 458 -14.84 2.86 9.24
CA PRO A 458 -15.16 4.20 8.76
C PRO A 458 -15.60 5.16 9.87
N HIS A 459 -16.41 4.68 10.83
CA HIS A 459 -16.82 5.47 11.99
C HIS A 459 -15.63 5.82 12.92
N THR A 460 -14.65 4.91 13.07
CA THR A 460 -13.41 5.21 13.79
C THR A 460 -12.62 6.35 13.13
N MET A 461 -12.53 6.34 11.80
CA MET A 461 -11.83 7.37 11.04
C MET A 461 -12.59 8.70 11.06
N ALA A 462 -13.92 8.68 10.93
CA ALA A 462 -14.74 9.87 11.08
C ALA A 462 -14.59 10.49 12.48
N GLY A 463 -14.52 9.67 13.52
CA GLY A 463 -14.26 10.11 14.88
C GLY A 463 -12.94 10.88 15.01
N SER A 464 -11.87 10.35 14.40
CA SER A 464 -10.56 11.03 14.36
C SER A 464 -10.62 12.35 13.58
N ILE A 465 -11.31 12.38 12.45
CA ILE A 465 -11.47 13.56 11.61
C ILE A 465 -12.21 14.65 12.40
N TYR A 466 -13.36 14.35 13.02
CA TYR A 466 -14.09 15.31 13.84
C TYR A 466 -13.25 15.86 15.00
N CYS A 467 -12.45 15.02 15.66
CA CYS A 467 -11.54 15.48 16.72
C CYS A 467 -10.49 16.46 16.18
N ASN A 468 -9.92 16.20 14.99
CA ASN A 468 -8.94 17.08 14.34
C ASN A 468 -9.56 18.45 13.97
N TYR A 469 -10.85 18.47 13.62
CA TYR A 469 -11.61 19.72 13.38
C TYR A 469 -12.16 20.36 14.68
N ASN A 470 -11.72 19.89 15.87
CA ASN A 470 -12.17 20.33 17.18
C ASN A 470 -13.68 20.11 17.47
N GLU A 471 -14.35 19.24 16.68
CA GLU A 471 -15.74 18.82 16.90
C GLU A 471 -15.80 17.57 17.81
N LYS A 472 -15.32 17.72 19.03
CA LYS A 472 -15.03 16.63 19.98
C LYS A 472 -16.25 15.77 20.32
N GLU A 473 -17.43 16.38 20.44
CA GLU A 473 -18.68 15.65 20.76
C GLU A 473 -19.10 14.71 19.61
N LYS A 474 -19.01 15.18 18.37
CA LYS A 474 -19.28 14.34 17.20
C LYS A 474 -18.24 13.24 17.09
N GLY A 475 -16.98 13.56 17.31
CA GLY A 475 -15.90 12.58 17.35
C GLY A 475 -16.13 11.46 18.36
N LEU A 476 -16.55 11.82 19.57
CA LEU A 476 -16.90 10.86 20.63
C LEU A 476 -18.10 9.98 20.26
N GLN A 477 -19.13 10.54 19.61
CA GLN A 477 -20.30 9.79 19.13
C GLN A 477 -19.89 8.75 18.09
N GLU A 478 -19.04 9.13 17.12
CA GLU A 478 -18.56 8.24 16.08
C GLU A 478 -17.67 7.10 16.65
N TYR A 479 -16.79 7.39 17.60
CA TYR A 479 -16.01 6.35 18.29
C TYR A 479 -16.88 5.36 19.06
N LYS A 480 -17.90 5.84 19.78
CA LYS A 480 -18.85 4.95 20.49
C LYS A 480 -19.63 4.09 19.51
N LYS A 481 -20.10 4.67 18.39
CA LYS A 481 -20.79 3.94 17.34
C LYS A 481 -19.91 2.86 16.73
N ALA A 482 -18.63 3.17 16.47
CA ALA A 482 -17.65 2.21 15.98
C ALA A 482 -17.51 0.97 16.90
N ILE A 483 -17.41 1.18 18.21
CA ILE A 483 -17.34 0.09 19.19
C ILE A 483 -18.62 -0.74 19.18
N THR A 484 -19.79 -0.11 19.17
CA THR A 484 -21.09 -0.80 19.11
C THR A 484 -21.20 -1.69 17.88
N LEU A 485 -20.85 -1.18 16.71
CA LEU A 485 -20.87 -1.93 15.45
C LEU A 485 -19.87 -3.11 15.48
N ASN A 486 -18.71 -2.95 16.09
CA ASN A 486 -17.72 -4.03 16.18
C ASN A 486 -18.19 -5.19 17.05
N ASN A 487 -19.01 -4.95 18.07
CA ASN A 487 -19.56 -5.99 18.94
C ASN A 487 -20.52 -6.95 18.19
N PHE A 488 -21.01 -6.58 17.01
CA PHE A 488 -21.90 -7.41 16.17
C PHE A 488 -21.16 -8.24 15.09
N GLY A 489 -19.86 -8.53 15.26
CA GLY A 489 -19.11 -9.44 14.39
C GLY A 489 -17.82 -8.88 13.81
N GLY A 490 -17.33 -7.78 14.37
CA GLY A 490 -16.04 -7.21 14.01
C GLY A 490 -14.85 -8.03 14.55
N SER A 491 -13.66 -7.68 14.11
CA SER A 491 -12.43 -8.34 14.55
C SER A 491 -11.95 -7.81 15.90
N ASN A 492 -11.30 -8.66 16.69
CA ASN A 492 -10.64 -8.24 17.94
C ASN A 492 -9.56 -7.16 17.70
N ILE A 493 -8.88 -7.19 16.54
CA ILE A 493 -7.93 -6.12 16.18
C ILE A 493 -8.68 -4.79 16.04
N SER A 494 -9.78 -4.78 15.29
CA SER A 494 -10.59 -3.58 15.08
C SER A 494 -11.12 -3.04 16.42
N LEU A 495 -11.67 -3.90 17.26
CA LEU A 495 -12.17 -3.52 18.59
C LEU A 495 -11.06 -2.90 19.45
N SER A 496 -9.89 -3.54 19.51
CA SER A 496 -8.76 -3.03 20.28
C SER A 496 -8.31 -1.64 19.80
N ILE A 497 -8.30 -1.39 18.47
CA ILE A 497 -7.94 -0.07 17.92
C ILE A 497 -9.00 0.98 18.29
N GLN A 498 -10.28 0.62 18.27
CA GLN A 498 -11.37 1.54 18.62
C GLN A 498 -11.33 1.90 20.12
N GLU A 499 -11.13 0.90 20.97
CA GLU A 499 -10.94 1.11 22.41
C GLU A 499 -9.71 2.00 22.68
N TYR A 500 -8.60 1.75 21.97
CA TYR A 500 -7.40 2.58 22.06
C TYR A 500 -7.68 4.04 21.65
N ASN A 501 -8.34 4.27 20.52
CA ASN A 501 -8.63 5.62 20.03
C ASN A 501 -9.56 6.37 21.00
N LEU A 502 -10.53 5.69 21.60
CA LEU A 502 -11.37 6.30 22.63
C LEU A 502 -10.59 6.58 23.92
N GLY A 503 -9.67 5.68 24.29
CA GLY A 503 -8.71 5.93 25.38
C GLY A 503 -7.84 7.17 25.10
N LEU A 504 -7.34 7.30 23.86
CA LEU A 504 -6.55 8.45 23.43
C LEU A 504 -7.36 9.76 23.48
N PHE A 505 -8.61 9.72 23.01
CA PHE A 505 -9.54 10.85 23.13
C PHE A 505 -9.67 11.31 24.58
N TYR A 506 -9.96 10.41 25.52
CA TYR A 506 -10.08 10.78 26.93
C TYR A 506 -8.75 11.22 27.54
N PHE A 507 -7.62 10.67 27.10
CA PHE A 507 -6.29 11.11 27.54
C PHE A 507 -6.00 12.56 27.12
N THR A 508 -6.37 12.95 25.91
CA THR A 508 -6.21 14.34 25.43
C THR A 508 -7.18 15.31 26.12
N GLU A 509 -8.34 14.83 26.55
CA GLU A 509 -9.30 15.59 27.37
C GLU A 509 -8.96 15.61 28.88
N MET A 510 -7.78 15.11 29.28
CA MET A 510 -7.33 15.05 30.67
C MET A 510 -8.27 14.23 31.59
N ARG A 511 -9.06 13.30 31.03
CA ARG A 511 -9.95 12.39 31.75
C ARG A 511 -9.25 11.05 31.95
N ASP A 512 -8.20 11.05 32.75
CA ASP A 512 -7.24 9.96 32.90
C ASP A 512 -7.86 8.64 33.40
N ASP A 513 -8.88 8.68 34.25
CA ASP A 513 -9.58 7.47 34.73
C ASP A 513 -10.27 6.72 33.58
N LEU A 514 -11.01 7.45 32.75
CA LEU A 514 -11.66 6.88 31.58
C LEU A 514 -10.64 6.40 30.53
N ALA A 515 -9.59 7.19 30.30
CA ALA A 515 -8.51 6.81 29.40
C ALA A 515 -7.86 5.49 29.82
N MET A 516 -7.53 5.36 31.11
CA MET A 516 -6.95 4.14 31.69
C MET A 516 -7.87 2.93 31.49
N ASP A 517 -9.18 3.09 31.74
CA ASP A 517 -10.16 2.01 31.59
C ASP A 517 -10.20 1.50 30.12
N TYR A 518 -10.22 2.41 29.15
CA TYR A 518 -10.23 2.03 27.72
C TYR A 518 -8.88 1.43 27.27
N PHE A 519 -7.75 1.91 27.73
CA PHE A 519 -6.45 1.29 27.43
C PHE A 519 -6.33 -0.12 28.04
N ILE A 520 -6.86 -0.33 29.24
CA ILE A 520 -6.93 -1.66 29.85
C ILE A 520 -7.83 -2.59 29.03
N LYS A 521 -9.03 -2.13 28.59
CA LYS A 521 -9.90 -2.91 27.71
C LYS A 521 -9.19 -3.31 26.42
N SER A 522 -8.61 -2.33 25.73
CA SER A 522 -7.85 -2.55 24.51
C SER A 522 -6.67 -3.53 24.71
N SER A 523 -5.96 -3.43 25.84
CA SER A 523 -4.84 -4.33 26.14
C SER A 523 -5.28 -5.78 26.45
N LYS A 524 -6.50 -5.98 26.94
CA LYS A 524 -7.11 -7.30 27.11
C LYS A 524 -7.54 -7.90 25.79
N THR A 525 -8.15 -7.08 24.93
CA THR A 525 -8.61 -7.47 23.59
C THR A 525 -7.43 -7.82 22.68
N ASN A 526 -6.35 -7.02 22.70
CA ASN A 526 -5.11 -7.27 21.96
C ASN A 526 -3.88 -6.99 22.84
N PRO A 527 -3.37 -8.00 23.55
CA PRO A 527 -2.19 -7.87 24.38
C PRO A 527 -0.90 -7.48 23.61
N GLY A 528 -0.89 -7.63 22.29
CA GLY A 528 0.22 -7.25 21.40
C GLY A 528 0.33 -5.76 21.11
N HIS A 529 -0.72 -4.98 21.35
CA HIS A 529 -0.77 -3.56 21.01
C HIS A 529 0.02 -2.71 22.02
N ILE A 530 1.27 -2.42 21.69
CA ILE A 530 2.24 -1.70 22.54
C ILE A 530 1.74 -0.31 22.96
N PRO A 531 1.13 0.51 22.08
CA PRO A 531 0.67 1.85 22.43
C PRO A 531 -0.22 1.91 23.69
N ASN A 532 -1.04 0.88 23.97
CA ASN A 532 -1.84 0.82 25.20
C ASN A 532 -0.98 0.97 26.45
N TYR A 533 0.09 0.18 26.53
CA TYR A 533 1.00 0.18 27.71
C TYR A 533 1.76 1.48 27.83
N ILE A 534 2.11 2.09 26.69
CA ILE A 534 2.76 3.41 26.65
C ILE A 534 1.86 4.47 27.27
N TYR A 535 0.58 4.53 26.87
CA TYR A 535 -0.34 5.53 27.40
C TYR A 535 -0.77 5.24 28.85
N MET A 536 -0.92 3.97 29.22
CA MET A 536 -1.11 3.60 30.63
C MET A 536 0.05 4.07 31.50
N ALA A 537 1.29 3.88 31.06
CA ALA A 537 2.47 4.38 31.79
C ALA A 537 2.53 5.92 31.79
N LYS A 538 2.17 6.60 30.70
CA LYS A 538 2.07 8.06 30.65
C LYS A 538 1.05 8.62 31.62
N ILE A 539 -0.12 7.97 31.79
CA ILE A 539 -1.11 8.35 32.80
C ILE A 539 -0.51 8.21 34.20
N LYS A 540 0.19 7.11 34.48
CA LYS A 540 0.86 6.92 35.77
C LYS A 540 1.93 7.98 36.05
N LEU A 541 2.71 8.35 35.02
CA LEU A 541 3.69 9.45 35.13
C LEU A 541 3.00 10.80 35.39
N ARG A 542 1.87 11.10 34.73
CA ARG A 542 1.08 12.32 34.94
C ARG A 542 0.62 12.45 36.39
N HIS A 543 0.31 11.32 37.04
CA HIS A 543 -0.03 11.24 38.45
C HIS A 543 1.18 11.08 39.40
N ASN A 544 2.40 11.23 38.90
CA ASN A 544 3.65 11.06 39.65
C ASN A 544 3.90 9.66 40.23
N GLN A 545 3.25 8.63 39.65
CA GLN A 545 3.37 7.20 40.04
C GLN A 545 4.48 6.53 39.23
N ILE A 546 5.74 7.02 39.38
CA ILE A 546 6.89 6.62 38.54
C ILE A 546 7.16 5.10 38.64
N LYS A 547 7.06 4.54 39.84
CA LYS A 547 7.29 3.09 40.06
C LYS A 547 6.29 2.24 39.33
N GLU A 548 4.99 2.59 39.38
CA GLU A 548 3.93 1.86 38.68
C GLU A 548 4.08 1.97 37.16
N ALA A 549 4.41 3.15 36.65
CA ALA A 549 4.76 3.33 35.23
C ALA A 549 5.91 2.41 34.80
N GLY A 550 6.96 2.33 35.63
CA GLY A 550 8.09 1.44 35.40
C GLY A 550 7.70 -0.04 35.33
N GLN A 551 6.86 -0.51 36.27
CA GLN A 551 6.37 -1.90 36.29
C GLN A 551 5.57 -2.27 35.02
N ILE A 552 4.70 -1.36 34.55
CA ILE A 552 3.91 -1.57 33.33
C ILE A 552 4.85 -1.82 32.14
N ILE A 553 5.85 -0.95 31.95
CA ILE A 553 6.76 -1.03 30.81
C ILE A 553 7.74 -2.18 30.95
N GLU A 554 8.29 -2.44 32.13
CA GLU A 554 9.22 -3.53 32.39
C GLU A 554 8.59 -4.91 32.10
N ASN A 555 7.35 -5.13 32.55
CA ASN A 555 6.61 -6.36 32.30
C ASN A 555 6.41 -6.61 30.79
N LYS A 556 6.25 -5.55 30.01
CA LYS A 556 6.09 -5.64 28.57
C LYS A 556 7.44 -5.78 27.86
N PHE A 557 8.44 -5.06 28.31
CA PHE A 557 9.80 -5.11 27.81
C PHE A 557 10.43 -6.52 27.92
N LYS A 558 10.21 -7.23 29.02
CA LYS A 558 10.66 -8.63 29.19
C LYS A 558 10.15 -9.55 28.07
N LYS A 559 8.99 -9.25 27.49
CA LYS A 559 8.39 -10.02 26.39
C LYS A 559 8.83 -9.54 25.00
N GLN A 560 9.26 -8.29 24.88
CA GLN A 560 9.66 -7.64 23.64
C GLN A 560 10.86 -6.71 23.86
N PRO A 561 12.05 -7.25 24.17
CA PRO A 561 13.22 -6.45 24.59
C PRO A 561 13.80 -5.56 23.49
N ASP A 562 13.43 -5.85 22.25
CA ASP A 562 13.92 -5.13 21.07
C ASP A 562 13.00 -4.03 20.54
N ASN A 563 11.88 -3.75 21.21
CA ASN A 563 10.96 -2.71 20.77
C ASN A 563 11.50 -1.31 21.14
N SER A 564 11.74 -0.45 20.14
CA SER A 564 12.33 0.89 20.32
C SER A 564 11.45 1.79 21.18
N MET A 565 10.13 1.80 20.99
CA MET A 565 9.20 2.62 21.80
C MET A 565 9.24 2.23 23.29
N LEU A 566 9.41 0.93 23.60
CA LEU A 566 9.54 0.48 24.99
C LEU A 566 10.91 0.88 25.58
N LEU A 567 11.99 0.80 24.77
CA LEU A 567 13.33 1.23 25.19
C LEU A 567 13.32 2.73 25.55
N GLU A 568 12.75 3.54 24.70
CA GLU A 568 12.64 4.99 24.88
C GLU A 568 11.84 5.37 26.13
N LEU A 569 10.62 4.84 26.25
CA LEU A 569 9.78 5.15 27.40
C LEU A 569 10.36 4.62 28.71
N TYR A 570 11.00 3.45 28.69
CA TYR A 570 11.66 2.92 29.88
C TYR A 570 12.87 3.76 30.28
N SER A 571 13.66 4.21 29.28
CA SER A 571 14.75 5.16 29.51
C SER A 571 14.25 6.46 30.15
N PHE A 572 13.13 7.02 29.67
CA PHE A 572 12.50 8.22 30.23
C PHE A 572 12.02 7.99 31.66
N ILE A 573 11.37 6.87 31.95
CA ILE A 573 10.92 6.53 33.30
C ILE A 573 12.12 6.42 34.28
N LEU A 574 13.21 5.77 33.83
CA LEU A 574 14.45 5.68 34.63
C LEU A 574 15.08 7.03 34.87
N LEU A 575 15.01 7.95 33.89
CA LEU A 575 15.48 9.32 34.04
C LEU A 575 14.66 10.07 35.11
N LYS A 576 13.34 9.93 35.08
CA LYS A 576 12.43 10.52 36.09
C LYS A 576 12.60 9.88 37.48
N ASP A 577 13.03 8.62 37.55
CA ASP A 577 13.36 7.90 38.81
C ASP A 577 14.78 8.25 39.31
N GLY A 578 15.52 9.15 38.66
CA GLY A 578 16.88 9.56 39.04
C GLY A 578 17.99 8.56 38.66
N LYS A 579 17.67 7.50 37.93
CA LYS A 579 18.62 6.45 37.51
C LYS A 579 19.30 6.84 36.20
N ILE A 580 20.11 7.92 36.22
CA ILE A 580 20.66 8.58 35.03
C ILE A 580 21.50 7.65 34.15
N ASP A 581 22.35 6.80 34.74
CA ASP A 581 23.21 5.89 33.97
C ASP A 581 22.45 4.76 33.30
N ALA A 582 21.42 4.23 33.97
CA ALA A 582 20.52 3.26 33.38
C ALA A 582 19.71 3.87 32.25
N ALA A 583 19.17 5.07 32.42
CA ALA A 583 18.47 5.83 31.38
C ALA A 583 19.35 6.02 30.15
N LYS A 584 20.61 6.44 30.34
CA LYS A 584 21.60 6.57 29.26
C LYS A 584 21.75 5.27 28.45
N ASN A 585 21.94 4.13 29.14
CA ASN A 585 22.16 2.85 28.47
C ASN A 585 20.97 2.43 27.58
N PHE A 586 19.71 2.66 28.04
CA PHE A 586 18.53 2.36 27.25
C PHE A 586 18.32 3.34 26.09
N ALA A 587 18.66 4.61 26.26
CA ALA A 587 18.62 5.59 25.18
C ALA A 587 19.67 5.26 24.09
N GLU A 588 20.90 4.89 24.49
CA GLU A 588 21.94 4.46 23.56
C GLU A 588 21.53 3.19 22.77
N LYS A 589 20.84 2.23 23.40
CA LYS A 589 20.28 1.06 22.72
C LYS A 589 19.21 1.44 21.71
N SER A 590 18.38 2.45 22.01
CA SER A 590 17.40 2.95 21.05
C SER A 590 18.09 3.65 19.88
N LEU A 591 19.05 4.53 20.14
CA LEU A 591 19.83 5.23 19.10
C LEU A 591 20.66 4.29 18.22
N ALA A 592 21.12 3.16 18.75
CA ALA A 592 21.80 2.14 17.96
C ALA A 592 20.88 1.46 16.94
N LYS A 593 19.56 1.48 17.16
CA LYS A 593 18.54 0.97 16.24
C LYS A 593 18.02 2.04 15.28
N ASP A 594 17.82 3.24 15.80
CA ASP A 594 17.37 4.41 15.06
C ASP A 594 18.13 5.63 15.56
N SER A 595 19.16 6.03 14.79
CA SER A 595 20.02 7.18 15.11
C SER A 595 19.28 8.52 15.16
N ASP A 596 18.09 8.57 14.54
CA ASP A 596 17.27 9.77 14.37
C ASP A 596 16.06 9.78 15.32
N SER A 597 15.97 8.83 16.25
CA SER A 597 14.91 8.81 17.26
C SER A 597 14.92 10.09 18.09
N LEU A 598 13.92 10.95 17.84
CA LEU A 598 13.78 12.25 18.52
C LEU A 598 13.77 12.08 20.02
N PHE A 599 12.95 11.15 20.53
CA PHE A 599 12.77 10.99 21.97
C PHE A 599 14.04 10.47 22.65
N ALA A 600 14.77 9.56 21.99
CA ALA A 600 16.05 9.07 22.51
C ALA A 600 17.15 10.15 22.48
N LEU A 601 17.20 11.00 21.44
CA LEU A 601 18.11 12.14 21.36
C LEU A 601 17.81 13.18 22.47
N GLU A 602 16.52 13.47 22.73
CA GLU A 602 16.10 14.36 23.81
C GLU A 602 16.51 13.82 25.19
N ILE A 603 16.33 12.51 25.43
CA ILE A 603 16.76 11.86 26.68
C ILE A 603 18.28 11.96 26.83
N MET A 604 19.05 11.73 25.78
CA MET A 604 20.53 11.86 25.82
C MET A 604 20.98 13.28 26.07
N ALA A 605 20.28 14.26 25.51
CA ALA A 605 20.52 15.67 25.78
C ALA A 605 20.31 16.01 27.27
N GLU A 606 19.22 15.50 27.85
CA GLU A 606 18.93 15.73 29.27
C GLU A 606 19.91 14.99 30.20
N VAL A 607 20.26 13.74 29.88
CA VAL A 607 21.32 13.00 30.58
C VAL A 607 22.63 13.81 30.60
N CYS A 608 23.00 14.40 29.46
CA CYS A 608 24.21 15.22 29.36
C CYS A 608 24.08 16.52 30.15
N ARG A 609 22.91 17.18 30.18
CA ARG A 609 22.62 18.36 30.95
C ARG A 609 22.74 18.08 32.45
N LEU A 610 22.14 17.00 32.95
CA LEU A 610 22.19 16.59 34.36
C LEU A 610 23.62 16.24 34.82
N LYS A 611 24.45 15.78 33.89
CA LYS A 611 25.88 15.56 34.13
C LYS A 611 26.75 16.82 33.91
N ASN A 612 26.15 18.00 33.76
CA ASN A 612 26.80 19.28 33.47
C ASN A 612 27.67 19.27 32.18
N ASN A 613 27.44 18.31 31.27
CA ASN A 613 28.12 18.29 29.99
C ASN A 613 27.28 19.07 28.95
N TYR A 614 27.25 20.38 29.10
CA TYR A 614 26.43 21.27 28.27
C TYR A 614 26.82 21.22 26.78
N ALA A 615 28.08 20.98 26.44
CA ALA A 615 28.54 20.88 25.07
C ALA A 615 27.88 19.68 24.35
N ARG A 616 27.83 18.51 25.00
CA ARG A 616 27.13 17.33 24.46
C ARG A 616 25.63 17.49 24.48
N ALA A 617 25.06 18.15 25.47
CA ALA A 617 23.64 18.44 25.51
C ALA A 617 23.21 19.30 24.30
N ILE A 618 23.97 20.36 24.00
CA ILE A 618 23.78 21.18 22.80
C ILE A 618 23.91 20.36 21.50
N TYR A 619 24.90 19.46 21.44
CA TYR A 619 25.04 18.57 20.28
C TYR A 619 23.75 17.75 20.03
N TYR A 620 23.23 17.07 21.05
CA TYR A 620 22.03 16.25 20.92
C TYR A 620 20.79 17.09 20.58
N TRP A 621 20.60 18.27 21.18
CA TRP A 621 19.50 19.16 20.82
C TRP A 621 19.60 19.70 19.39
N LYS A 622 20.79 19.93 18.87
CA LYS A 622 20.98 20.26 17.47
C LYS A 622 20.62 19.08 16.58
N SER A 623 20.97 17.86 16.96
CA SER A 623 20.53 16.65 16.23
C SER A 623 19.01 16.51 16.22
N VAL A 624 18.32 16.78 17.36
CA VAL A 624 16.84 16.86 17.39
C VAL A 624 16.32 17.86 16.38
N ARG A 625 16.91 19.04 16.29
CA ARG A 625 16.50 20.08 15.34
C ARG A 625 16.82 19.71 13.88
N GLU A 626 17.90 18.99 13.61
CA GLU A 626 18.20 18.49 12.27
C GLU A 626 17.16 17.48 11.80
N VAL A 627 16.67 16.62 12.69
CA VAL A 627 15.62 15.65 12.41
C VAL A 627 14.24 16.32 12.32
N ALA A 628 13.95 17.29 13.21
CA ALA A 628 12.69 18.00 13.30
C ALA A 628 12.90 19.51 13.34
N PRO A 629 13.11 20.18 12.17
CA PRO A 629 13.43 21.63 12.14
C PRO A 629 12.35 22.54 12.73
N GLN A 630 11.10 22.10 12.79
CA GLN A 630 9.95 22.81 13.36
C GLN A 630 9.78 22.57 14.87
N ASN A 631 10.68 21.81 15.51
CA ASN A 631 10.57 21.48 16.94
C ASN A 631 10.92 22.68 17.80
N ALA A 632 9.89 23.45 18.23
CA ALA A 632 10.07 24.61 19.10
C ALA A 632 10.68 24.25 20.46
N TYR A 633 10.42 23.03 20.97
CA TYR A 633 10.97 22.55 22.23
C TYR A 633 12.50 22.43 22.18
N ALA A 634 13.07 21.96 21.08
CA ALA A 634 14.51 21.93 20.88
C ALA A 634 15.14 23.33 20.90
N ASN A 635 14.45 24.31 20.30
CA ASN A 635 14.92 25.69 20.32
C ASN A 635 14.89 26.30 21.74
N LEU A 636 13.83 26.00 22.51
CA LEU A 636 13.73 26.43 23.91
C LEU A 636 14.86 25.85 24.79
N ALA A 637 15.15 24.57 24.60
CA ALA A 637 16.22 23.86 25.28
C ALA A 637 17.61 24.44 24.94
N LEU A 638 17.83 24.76 23.65
CA LEU A 638 19.09 25.39 23.19
C LEU A 638 19.24 26.83 23.77
N ILE A 639 18.16 27.60 23.88
CA ILE A 639 18.16 28.93 24.51
C ILE A 639 18.65 28.83 25.97
N GLU A 640 18.08 27.92 26.76
CA GLU A 640 18.53 27.71 28.15
C GLU A 640 20.02 27.31 28.21
N LEU A 641 20.43 26.34 27.40
CA LEU A 641 21.81 25.82 27.41
C LEU A 641 22.83 26.93 27.03
N TYR A 642 22.54 27.70 25.98
CA TYR A 642 23.40 28.84 25.60
C TYR A 642 23.42 29.95 26.66
N GLY A 643 22.31 30.14 27.37
CA GLY A 643 22.28 31.02 28.54
C GLY A 643 23.19 30.53 29.67
N LYS A 644 23.14 29.24 30.01
CA LYS A 644 23.97 28.61 31.06
C LYS A 644 25.48 28.69 30.75
N ILE A 645 25.87 28.51 29.48
CA ILE A 645 27.27 28.68 29.07
C ILE A 645 27.66 30.14 28.74
N LYS A 646 26.78 31.10 28.96
CA LYS A 646 26.97 32.54 28.72
C LYS A 646 27.36 32.91 27.29
N ASN A 647 26.89 32.15 26.30
CA ASN A 647 27.14 32.44 24.89
C ASN A 647 26.05 33.34 24.31
N ALA A 648 26.20 34.65 24.51
CA ALA A 648 25.22 35.65 24.11
C ALA A 648 24.95 35.70 22.60
N LYS A 649 25.95 35.38 21.76
CA LYS A 649 25.78 35.37 20.29
C LYS A 649 24.81 34.24 19.84
N MET A 650 25.03 33.02 20.29
CA MET A 650 24.18 31.89 19.95
C MET A 650 22.81 32.01 20.61
N LEU A 651 22.73 32.48 21.84
CA LEU A 651 21.48 32.76 22.54
C LEU A 651 20.56 33.66 21.70
N ASN A 652 21.08 34.80 21.24
CA ASN A 652 20.31 35.75 20.44
C ASN A 652 19.90 35.19 19.08
N GLN A 653 20.75 34.33 18.48
CA GLN A 653 20.38 33.67 17.23
C GLN A 653 19.22 32.69 17.43
N GLU A 654 19.23 31.88 18.48
CA GLU A 654 18.15 30.91 18.75
C GLU A 654 16.82 31.62 19.10
N ILE A 655 16.87 32.72 19.88
CA ILE A 655 15.66 33.48 20.15
C ILE A 655 15.05 34.08 18.88
N ARG A 656 15.84 34.66 17.99
CA ARG A 656 15.36 35.19 16.71
C ARG A 656 14.76 34.06 15.84
N LEU A 657 15.40 32.91 15.77
CA LEU A 657 14.92 31.76 15.02
C LEU A 657 13.57 31.29 15.58
N LEU A 658 13.43 31.15 16.89
CA LEU A 658 12.19 30.73 17.54
C LEU A 658 11.03 31.69 17.24
N LEU A 659 11.26 33.01 17.37
CA LEU A 659 10.26 34.03 17.05
C LEU A 659 9.89 34.07 15.58
N TYR A 660 10.85 33.82 14.69
CA TYR A 660 10.59 33.71 13.24
C TYR A 660 9.72 32.49 12.90
N LEU A 661 9.99 31.34 13.53
CA LEU A 661 9.28 30.08 13.24
C LEU A 661 7.85 30.06 13.84
N GLN A 662 7.65 30.60 15.02
CA GLN A 662 6.41 30.44 15.80
C GLN A 662 5.53 31.68 15.85
N GLY A 663 6.10 32.87 15.66
CA GLY A 663 5.39 34.12 16.02
C GLY A 663 5.21 34.29 17.55
N SER A 664 4.92 35.50 18.03
CA SER A 664 4.84 35.76 19.49
C SER A 664 3.58 35.20 20.16
N SER A 665 2.43 35.18 19.45
CA SER A 665 1.16 34.68 19.99
C SER A 665 1.16 33.13 20.10
N THR A 666 1.59 32.47 19.06
CA THR A 666 1.67 31.01 19.01
C THR A 666 2.69 30.43 19.98
N LEU A 667 3.80 31.16 20.22
CA LEU A 667 4.80 30.78 21.21
C LEU A 667 4.22 30.77 22.63
N LYS A 668 3.38 31.76 22.95
CA LYS A 668 2.74 31.87 24.26
C LYS A 668 1.77 30.74 24.54
N GLU A 669 0.96 30.39 23.54
CA GLU A 669 0.07 29.23 23.58
C GLU A 669 0.85 27.90 23.69
N TYR A 670 1.95 27.77 22.95
CA TYR A 670 2.82 26.61 23.01
C TYR A 670 3.45 26.39 24.39
N ILE A 671 3.98 27.47 25.03
CA ILE A 671 4.51 27.39 26.40
C ILE A 671 3.43 27.01 27.40
N GLN A 672 2.21 27.57 27.27
CA GLN A 672 1.07 27.19 28.12
C GLN A 672 0.69 25.71 27.95
N GLN A 673 0.80 25.17 26.74
CA GLN A 673 0.52 23.78 26.47
C GLN A 673 1.60 22.84 27.03
N LEU A 674 2.88 23.24 26.99
CA LEU A 674 3.97 22.52 27.63
C LEU A 674 3.76 22.39 29.14
N ASN A 675 3.28 23.44 29.79
CA ASN A 675 3.02 23.47 31.25
C ASN A 675 1.88 22.52 31.66
N LYS A 676 0.91 22.23 30.79
CA LYS A 676 -0.16 21.24 31.07
C LYS A 676 0.36 19.81 31.18
N ASP A 677 1.37 19.47 30.41
CA ASP A 677 1.94 18.12 30.36
C ASP A 677 3.37 18.04 30.93
N GLU A 678 3.72 18.96 31.82
CA GLU A 678 5.07 19.13 32.43
C GLU A 678 5.69 17.78 32.88
N LYS A 679 4.88 16.92 33.52
CA LYS A 679 5.36 15.63 34.01
C LYS A 679 5.69 14.62 32.90
N LEU A 680 5.16 14.83 31.71
CA LEU A 680 5.43 14.00 30.52
C LEU A 680 6.56 14.55 29.68
N LEU A 681 7.07 15.76 29.98
CA LEU A 681 8.25 16.30 29.34
C LEU A 681 9.52 15.70 29.95
N ILE A 682 10.55 15.57 29.14
CA ILE A 682 11.86 15.12 29.59
C ILE A 682 12.39 16.10 30.64
N TYR A 683 12.33 17.41 30.37
CA TYR A 683 12.48 18.49 31.33
C TYR A 683 11.74 19.75 30.84
N VAL A 684 11.50 20.71 31.70
CA VAL A 684 10.94 22.00 31.32
C VAL A 684 12.09 23.02 31.24
N PRO A 685 12.37 23.62 30.08
CA PRO A 685 13.43 24.61 29.94
C PRO A 685 13.14 25.86 30.78
N GLU A 686 14.10 26.34 31.58
CA GLU A 686 14.02 27.58 32.36
C GLU A 686 14.28 28.80 31.48
N ILE A 687 13.29 29.19 30.69
CA ILE A 687 13.45 30.22 29.66
C ILE A 687 13.02 31.61 30.06
N GLU A 688 12.18 31.77 31.13
CA GLU A 688 11.64 33.04 31.53
C GLU A 688 12.71 34.11 31.75
N ASN A 689 13.81 33.72 32.39
CA ASN A 689 14.95 34.62 32.65
C ASN A 689 15.69 35.03 31.34
N TYR A 690 15.65 34.23 30.32
CA TYR A 690 16.36 34.47 29.06
C TYR A 690 15.50 35.22 28.05
N LEU A 691 14.20 34.99 28.03
CA LEU A 691 13.25 35.76 27.22
C LEU A 691 13.13 37.20 27.71
N PHE A 692 13.25 37.44 29.03
CA PHE A 692 13.30 38.78 29.60
C PHE A 692 14.55 39.58 29.19
N ILE A 693 15.68 38.89 29.06
CA ILE A 693 16.92 39.50 28.55
C ILE A 693 16.77 39.89 27.07
N ALA A 694 16.05 39.13 26.28
CA ALA A 694 15.71 39.43 24.88
C ALA A 694 14.69 40.58 24.75
N GLY A 695 13.77 40.74 25.70
CA GLY A 695 12.79 41.83 25.74
C GLY A 695 13.39 43.23 25.90
N LYS A 696 14.67 43.38 26.33
CA LYS A 696 15.44 44.61 26.19
C LYS A 696 15.85 44.95 24.76
N CYS A 697 15.69 44.03 23.81
CA CYS A 697 15.74 44.27 22.37
C CYS A 697 14.31 44.37 21.87
N SER A 698 13.78 45.55 21.69
CA SER A 698 12.54 46.11 21.10
C SER A 698 11.63 45.25 20.20
N TYR A 699 11.29 44.02 20.58
CA TYR A 699 10.43 43.13 19.77
C TYR A 699 9.33 42.42 20.57
N MET A 700 9.00 42.92 21.79
CA MET A 700 7.87 42.44 22.59
C MET A 700 6.78 43.52 22.76
N ASN A 701 6.61 44.41 21.81
CA ASN A 701 5.43 45.28 21.74
C ASN A 701 4.56 44.90 20.58
#